data_e89663b6eb03d86724135de5682804e8
#
_entry.id   e89663b6eb03d86724135de5682804e8
#
_cell.length_a   1.000
_cell.length_b   1.000
_cell.length_c   1.000
_cell.angle_alpha   90.00
_cell.angle_beta   90.00
_cell.angle_gamma   90.00
#
_symmetry.space_group_name_H-M   'P 1'
#
loop_
_entity.id
_entity.type
_entity.pdbx_description
1 polymer ?
#
loop_
_entity_poly.entity_id
_entity_poly.type
_entity_poly.pdbx_seq_one_letter_code
_entity_poly.pdbx_strand_id
1 'polypeptide(L)'
;TLSNDGNKAYIGVGQAGLQIVNAGVTILAAGDQVPRVISYTSSVEGASSDNFSFMVNDLRLDSEPAVVDIIILPDNDGDGIPNSEDPDDDNDGMPDEFEEANGLDPFDASDGTEDLDNDGVSNAQEYLNGTDATVDDYGPVIAVPENVVAAATGRYTSVDIGEATSTDRDPLSPEVVADIAGPFLSGAYQITWSAEDALGNQSEVVQLVSILPLVGLDLDFSVGEGGNHEISVTLSGDAPSYPVTIPFILEGTAALDDDYTMDTSGSLIINQGRSASMRLSVTEDNTTESDETIIVRLPDVFIQCVDCDVEGLSNAVIGSASSQTITISDINLPPTLSFDVSQSGLATRTIAADEGDVSIQVIVSDGNSGDSHSIDWGNSLDGIANASTDSAGNLTFSASALTLGGLTLNATSTDSGDGGISVASSVVLSVVDTRATLSSTQDSDGDTLTDTQEGWADSDNDGVPDYLDAISEPNLMPIAANSDNWVQTENGTLLSLGATAIVQPDFSLSLSEQQLLAANDDYFDFPDGLLDYRLVGGQPGYVYSLVIPTSFPVGPRDEIKKYIDNTLGWQLFTEDANNSVASVAATSGTCPEPGSDLYVLGLNEGSNCVQLKIEDGGPNDADGQANGMLVDPVGVASKYIGTPSDSSTATLNDDQITSNGSDSVTITVTVFDAQGLKLEDMTISASASLSGVSVSSFSQQGEGVYTASVTASNTSGTSTLDITIGNGTESIVVTTESITVSSPPAPPTPAPPSGGGGGCLVAADGSSDASMPLLLIMAGLLFMRRRFSQW
;
A
#
# COMPACT_ATOMS: atom_id res chain seq x y z
N THR A 1 -42.08 63.91 -33.39
CA THR A 1 -41.28 64.45 -34.55
C THR A 1 -42.25 64.96 -35.65
N LEU A 2 -41.92 66.00 -36.27
CA LEU A 2 -42.69 66.46 -37.44
C LEU A 2 -42.26 65.73 -38.70
N SER A 3 -43.22 65.23 -39.50
CA SER A 3 -42.90 64.65 -40.81
C SER A 3 -42.16 65.63 -41.69
N ASN A 4 -41.37 65.21 -42.65
CA ASN A 4 -40.60 66.05 -43.60
C ASN A 4 -41.48 66.94 -44.51
N ASP A 5 -42.76 66.70 -44.57
CA ASP A 5 -43.73 67.49 -45.30
C ASP A 5 -44.40 68.60 -44.43
N GLY A 6 -44.04 68.61 -43.09
CA GLY A 6 -44.52 69.61 -42.13
C GLY A 6 -46.00 69.58 -41.75
N ASN A 7 -46.67 68.46 -42.12
CA ASN A 7 -48.11 68.34 -41.93
C ASN A 7 -48.51 67.26 -40.90
N LYS A 8 -47.56 66.50 -40.35
CA LYS A 8 -47.83 65.48 -39.32
C LYS A 8 -46.81 65.57 -38.21
N ALA A 9 -47.26 65.51 -37.00
CA ALA A 9 -46.43 65.30 -35.81
C ALA A 9 -46.68 63.93 -35.24
N TYR A 10 -45.59 63.19 -35.02
CA TYR A 10 -45.59 61.88 -34.33
C TYR A 10 -45.14 62.11 -32.88
N ILE A 11 -45.90 61.60 -31.95
CA ILE A 11 -45.61 61.67 -30.52
C ILE A 11 -45.81 60.26 -29.93
N GLY A 12 -44.76 59.69 -29.37
CA GLY A 12 -44.84 58.46 -28.54
C GLY A 12 -45.58 58.77 -27.22
N VAL A 13 -46.46 57.84 -26.80
CA VAL A 13 -47.24 58.03 -25.56
C VAL A 13 -47.17 56.74 -24.72
N GLY A 14 -46.58 56.90 -23.53
CA GLY A 14 -46.67 55.84 -22.48
C GLY A 14 -48.09 55.81 -21.86
N GLN A 15 -48.37 54.85 -20.99
CA GLN A 15 -49.67 54.51 -20.38
C GLN A 15 -50.46 55.67 -19.69
N ALA A 16 -49.96 56.85 -19.69
CA ALA A 16 -50.60 57.99 -19.05
C ALA A 16 -51.27 58.96 -20.03
N GLY A 17 -52.28 58.54 -20.69
CA GLY A 17 -53.21 59.31 -21.60
C GLY A 17 -52.82 60.72 -21.95
N LEU A 18 -52.95 61.05 -23.23
CA LEU A 18 -52.71 62.42 -23.78
C LEU A 18 -53.79 63.46 -23.29
N GLN A 19 -53.40 64.55 -22.69
CA GLN A 19 -54.33 65.59 -22.21
C GLN A 19 -54.18 66.85 -23.07
N ILE A 20 -55.27 67.24 -23.77
CA ILE A 20 -55.34 68.57 -24.43
C ILE A 20 -55.55 69.65 -23.39
N VAL A 21 -54.54 70.48 -23.19
CA VAL A 21 -54.76 71.72 -22.48
C VAL A 21 -55.21 72.71 -23.49
N ASN A 22 -56.45 73.19 -23.31
CA ASN A 22 -57.10 74.20 -24.15
C ASN A 22 -56.19 75.40 -24.30
N ALA A 23 -55.53 75.51 -25.47
CA ALA A 23 -54.69 76.66 -25.78
C ALA A 23 -55.55 77.91 -25.89
N GLY A 24 -55.57 78.74 -24.84
CA GLY A 24 -56.24 79.95 -24.92
C GLY A 24 -55.78 80.73 -26.18
N VAL A 25 -56.72 81.24 -26.95
CA VAL A 25 -56.43 82.01 -28.16
C VAL A 25 -55.62 83.21 -27.73
N THR A 26 -54.35 83.25 -27.92
CA THR A 26 -53.50 84.42 -27.78
C THR A 26 -53.48 85.09 -29.17
N ILE A 27 -54.11 86.24 -29.27
CA ILE A 27 -53.97 87.08 -30.49
C ILE A 27 -52.58 87.71 -30.44
N LEU A 28 -51.67 87.16 -31.28
CA LEU A 28 -50.33 87.67 -31.44
C LEU A 28 -50.38 88.99 -32.22
N ALA A 29 -49.72 90.05 -31.75
CA ALA A 29 -49.59 91.32 -32.51
C ALA A 29 -48.67 91.12 -33.75
N ALA A 30 -48.84 91.91 -34.77
CA ALA A 30 -48.03 91.80 -35.98
C ALA A 30 -46.52 91.99 -35.66
N GLY A 31 -45.79 90.97 -35.84
CA GLY A 31 -44.32 90.91 -35.58
C GLY A 31 -43.92 89.90 -34.48
N ASP A 32 -44.86 89.35 -33.79
CA ASP A 32 -44.54 88.27 -32.78
C ASP A 32 -44.14 87.00 -33.48
N GLN A 33 -43.10 86.36 -32.89
CA GLN A 33 -42.65 85.00 -33.37
C GLN A 33 -43.54 83.98 -32.69
N VAL A 34 -44.09 83.05 -33.50
CA VAL A 34 -44.83 81.92 -32.98
C VAL A 34 -43.79 81.02 -32.23
N PRO A 35 -44.11 80.52 -31.00
CA PRO A 35 -43.26 79.59 -30.33
C PRO A 35 -43.01 78.41 -31.26
N ARG A 36 -41.73 77.96 -31.37
CA ARG A 36 -41.33 76.80 -32.23
C ARG A 36 -41.75 75.49 -31.66
N VAL A 37 -42.23 75.40 -30.46
CA VAL A 37 -42.64 74.19 -29.77
C VAL A 37 -44.09 74.39 -29.31
N ILE A 38 -45.00 73.57 -29.78
CA ILE A 38 -46.35 73.39 -29.31
C ILE A 38 -46.39 72.10 -28.53
N SER A 39 -46.64 72.15 -27.22
CA SER A 39 -46.88 70.98 -26.42
C SER A 39 -48.34 70.56 -26.61
N TYR A 40 -48.53 69.32 -27.02
CA TYR A 40 -49.83 68.70 -27.14
C TYR A 40 -49.98 67.63 -26.05
N THR A 41 -51.10 67.54 -25.39
CA THR A 41 -51.44 66.49 -24.43
C THR A 41 -52.81 65.94 -24.75
N SER A 42 -52.95 64.68 -25.08
CA SER A 42 -54.27 64.04 -25.32
C SER A 42 -55.05 63.90 -24.01
N SER A 43 -56.36 64.21 -24.08
CA SER A 43 -57.26 63.97 -22.94
C SER A 43 -58.06 62.69 -23.08
N VAL A 44 -57.80 61.92 -24.12
CA VAL A 44 -58.54 60.71 -24.40
C VAL A 44 -57.53 59.52 -24.36
N GLU A 45 -57.74 58.68 -23.40
CA GLU A 45 -56.95 57.46 -23.29
C GLU A 45 -57.27 56.50 -24.48
N GLY A 46 -56.20 55.98 -25.15
CA GLY A 46 -56.40 55.10 -26.30
C GLY A 46 -56.71 55.76 -27.63
N ALA A 47 -56.55 57.09 -27.77
CA ALA A 47 -56.74 57.75 -29.02
C ALA A 47 -55.60 57.44 -30.01
N SER A 48 -55.90 56.92 -31.17
CA SER A 48 -54.92 56.65 -32.22
C SER A 48 -54.61 57.84 -33.14
N SER A 49 -55.45 58.91 -33.10
CA SER A 49 -55.25 60.15 -33.84
C SER A 49 -56.05 61.28 -33.21
N ASP A 50 -55.54 62.44 -33.36
CA ASP A 50 -56.28 63.69 -33.05
C ASP A 50 -55.90 64.76 -34.06
N ASN A 51 -56.59 65.90 -34.04
CA ASN A 51 -56.28 67.02 -34.94
C ASN A 51 -56.57 68.35 -34.30
N PHE A 52 -55.87 69.34 -34.65
CA PHE A 52 -56.25 70.69 -34.35
C PHE A 52 -56.15 71.58 -35.59
N SER A 53 -56.99 72.56 -35.65
CA SER A 53 -57.01 73.56 -36.71
C SER A 53 -56.52 74.90 -36.21
N PHE A 54 -55.82 75.66 -37.05
CA PHE A 54 -55.36 77.02 -36.76
C PHE A 54 -55.59 77.87 -37.97
N MET A 55 -55.83 79.16 -37.72
CA MET A 55 -56.00 80.22 -38.70
C MET A 55 -55.00 81.34 -38.48
N VAL A 56 -54.46 81.92 -39.46
CA VAL A 56 -53.65 83.13 -39.41
C VAL A 56 -54.45 84.36 -39.78
N ASN A 57 -54.36 85.41 -38.99
CA ASN A 57 -55.04 86.66 -39.22
C ASN A 57 -53.97 87.70 -39.55
N ASP A 58 -54.15 88.47 -40.64
CA ASP A 58 -53.35 89.64 -41.07
C ASP A 58 -53.84 90.99 -40.55
N LEU A 59 -54.75 90.91 -39.61
CA LEU A 59 -55.51 92.07 -39.02
C LEU A 59 -56.60 92.62 -39.93
N ARG A 60 -56.89 91.92 -41.02
CA ARG A 60 -58.03 92.31 -41.89
C ARG A 60 -58.95 91.13 -42.22
N LEU A 61 -58.36 89.99 -42.42
CA LEU A 61 -59.12 88.75 -42.77
C LEU A 61 -58.42 87.59 -42.10
N ASP A 62 -59.20 86.63 -41.73
CA ASP A 62 -58.76 85.37 -41.30
C ASP A 62 -58.40 84.47 -42.51
N SER A 63 -57.36 83.67 -42.41
CA SER A 63 -57.07 82.63 -43.41
C SER A 63 -58.14 81.53 -43.38
N GLU A 64 -58.21 80.73 -44.42
CA GLU A 64 -58.85 79.43 -44.29
C GLU A 64 -58.20 78.62 -43.21
N PRO A 65 -58.94 77.83 -42.43
CA PRO A 65 -58.41 76.94 -41.39
C PRO A 65 -57.47 75.87 -42.02
N ALA A 66 -56.27 75.80 -41.46
CA ALA A 66 -55.36 74.72 -41.75
C ALA A 66 -55.47 73.68 -40.59
N VAL A 67 -55.58 72.42 -40.95
CA VAL A 67 -55.67 71.27 -40.00
C VAL A 67 -54.29 70.57 -39.88
N VAL A 68 -53.90 70.36 -38.67
CA VAL A 68 -52.73 69.44 -38.35
C VAL A 68 -53.24 68.17 -37.74
N ASP A 69 -53.05 67.07 -38.45
CA ASP A 69 -53.40 65.77 -37.93
C ASP A 69 -52.21 65.27 -37.05
N ILE A 70 -52.58 64.81 -35.86
CA ILE A 70 -51.67 64.17 -34.93
C ILE A 70 -51.94 62.67 -34.97
N ILE A 71 -50.90 61.86 -35.25
CA ILE A 71 -50.97 60.44 -35.13
C ILE A 71 -50.28 60.04 -33.81
N ILE A 72 -50.98 59.35 -32.97
CA ILE A 72 -50.50 58.84 -31.70
C ILE A 72 -50.13 57.41 -31.97
N LEU A 73 -48.83 57.16 -31.89
CA LEU A 73 -48.31 55.77 -32.00
C LEU A 73 -48.18 55.18 -30.59
N PRO A 74 -48.44 53.94 -30.43
CA PRO A 74 -48.18 53.24 -29.19
C PRO A 74 -46.69 53.43 -28.81
N ASP A 75 -46.42 53.53 -27.51
CA ASP A 75 -45.12 53.67 -26.88
C ASP A 75 -45.29 52.99 -25.50
N ASN A 76 -44.89 51.72 -25.44
CA ASN A 76 -45.26 50.80 -24.36
C ASN A 76 -44.50 51.08 -23.05
N ASP A 77 -43.24 51.41 -23.18
CA ASP A 77 -42.33 51.66 -22.02
C ASP A 77 -42.30 53.17 -21.65
N GLY A 78 -42.70 54.07 -22.56
CA GLY A 78 -42.75 55.51 -22.34
C GLY A 78 -41.42 56.22 -22.49
N ASP A 79 -40.47 55.64 -23.23
CA ASP A 79 -39.17 56.26 -23.45
C ASP A 79 -39.17 57.33 -24.53
N GLY A 80 -40.23 57.42 -25.33
CA GLY A 80 -40.47 58.39 -26.35
C GLY A 80 -40.14 57.93 -27.77
N ILE A 81 -39.85 56.69 -27.99
CA ILE A 81 -39.74 56.00 -29.27
C ILE A 81 -41.02 55.19 -29.45
N PRO A 82 -41.73 55.32 -30.56
CA PRO A 82 -42.93 54.53 -30.80
C PRO A 82 -42.56 53.04 -31.03
N ASN A 83 -43.38 52.12 -30.65
CA ASN A 83 -43.19 50.70 -30.80
C ASN A 83 -42.83 50.25 -32.23
N SER A 84 -43.24 50.98 -33.27
CA SER A 84 -42.93 50.66 -34.65
C SER A 84 -41.52 51.09 -35.09
N GLU A 85 -40.81 51.88 -34.29
CA GLU A 85 -39.44 52.39 -34.48
C GLU A 85 -38.51 52.01 -33.32
N ASP A 86 -39.02 51.39 -32.25
CA ASP A 86 -38.33 50.90 -31.08
C ASP A 86 -37.87 49.48 -31.37
N PRO A 87 -36.62 49.11 -31.04
CA PRO A 87 -36.15 47.74 -31.10
C PRO A 87 -36.42 46.91 -29.84
N ASP A 88 -36.93 47.51 -28.74
CA ASP A 88 -37.14 46.91 -27.41
C ASP A 88 -38.34 47.62 -26.82
N ASP A 89 -39.59 47.20 -27.20
CA ASP A 89 -40.84 47.96 -27.00
C ASP A 89 -41.24 48.10 -25.53
N ASP A 90 -40.65 47.27 -24.60
CA ASP A 90 -40.96 47.35 -23.17
C ASP A 90 -39.73 47.67 -22.27
N ASN A 91 -38.53 47.81 -22.92
CA ASN A 91 -37.26 48.14 -22.26
C ASN A 91 -36.83 47.18 -21.15
N ASP A 92 -37.03 45.88 -21.33
CA ASP A 92 -36.60 44.85 -20.39
C ASP A 92 -35.18 44.35 -20.67
N GLY A 93 -34.62 44.77 -21.81
CA GLY A 93 -33.25 44.42 -22.24
C GLY A 93 -33.17 43.34 -23.29
N MET A 94 -34.31 42.82 -23.75
CA MET A 94 -34.42 41.94 -24.91
C MET A 94 -34.97 42.72 -26.09
N PRO A 95 -34.49 42.51 -27.31
CA PRO A 95 -35.11 43.08 -28.49
C PRO A 95 -36.36 42.31 -28.89
N ASP A 96 -37.36 43.00 -29.45
CA ASP A 96 -38.60 42.41 -30.03
C ASP A 96 -38.34 41.23 -30.95
N GLU A 97 -37.27 41.30 -31.79
CA GLU A 97 -36.91 40.20 -32.70
C GLU A 97 -36.50 38.95 -31.95
N PHE A 98 -35.87 39.10 -30.79
CA PHE A 98 -35.48 37.97 -29.91
C PHE A 98 -36.73 37.40 -29.21
N GLU A 99 -37.60 38.31 -28.68
CA GLU A 99 -38.82 37.90 -27.97
C GLU A 99 -39.80 37.16 -28.87
N GLU A 100 -40.06 37.72 -30.06
CA GLU A 100 -40.92 37.06 -31.08
C GLU A 100 -40.37 35.72 -31.52
N ALA A 101 -39.02 35.60 -31.63
CA ALA A 101 -38.35 34.34 -32.02
C ALA A 101 -38.49 33.27 -30.96
N ASN A 102 -38.50 33.64 -29.67
CA ASN A 102 -38.59 32.76 -28.53
C ASN A 102 -39.99 32.61 -27.93
N GLY A 103 -40.99 33.32 -28.50
CA GLY A 103 -42.39 33.23 -28.07
C GLY A 103 -42.70 34.02 -26.81
N LEU A 104 -41.87 35.02 -26.52
CA LEU A 104 -42.05 36.02 -25.46
C LEU A 104 -42.93 37.18 -25.99
N ASP A 105 -43.37 38.09 -25.10
CA ASP A 105 -44.26 39.20 -25.45
C ASP A 105 -43.51 40.55 -25.46
N PRO A 106 -43.18 41.16 -26.63
CA PRO A 106 -42.45 42.40 -26.75
C PRO A 106 -43.07 43.61 -26.00
N PHE A 107 -44.19 43.41 -25.35
CA PHE A 107 -44.90 44.44 -24.61
C PHE A 107 -44.99 44.18 -23.11
N ASP A 108 -44.40 43.08 -22.59
CA ASP A 108 -44.48 42.70 -21.19
C ASP A 108 -43.10 42.60 -20.54
N ALA A 109 -42.57 43.71 -20.08
CA ALA A 109 -41.25 43.78 -19.42
C ALA A 109 -41.05 42.84 -18.23
N SER A 110 -42.08 42.11 -17.83
CA SER A 110 -41.92 41.12 -16.75
C SER A 110 -41.33 39.80 -17.23
N ASP A 111 -41.51 39.47 -18.50
CA ASP A 111 -41.02 38.19 -19.02
C ASP A 111 -39.49 38.15 -19.23
N GLY A 112 -38.80 39.29 -19.31
CA GLY A 112 -37.34 39.33 -19.25
C GLY A 112 -36.76 38.85 -17.93
N THR A 113 -37.54 38.95 -16.85
CA THR A 113 -37.12 38.37 -15.54
C THR A 113 -37.68 37.00 -15.30
N GLU A 114 -38.56 36.49 -16.15
CA GLU A 114 -39.02 35.12 -16.15
C GLU A 114 -37.96 34.21 -16.75
N ASP A 115 -38.13 32.94 -16.60
CA ASP A 115 -37.25 31.85 -16.98
C ASP A 115 -38.17 30.83 -17.72
N LEU A 116 -38.15 30.90 -19.05
CA LEU A 116 -39.16 30.23 -19.91
C LEU A 116 -38.93 28.73 -19.97
N ASP A 117 -37.68 28.29 -20.05
CA ASP A 117 -37.30 26.87 -20.10
C ASP A 117 -36.99 26.30 -18.73
N ASN A 118 -36.91 27.17 -17.71
CA ASN A 118 -36.66 26.84 -16.32
C ASN A 118 -35.24 26.30 -16.05
N ASP A 119 -34.22 26.76 -16.74
CA ASP A 119 -32.83 26.40 -16.52
C ASP A 119 -32.12 27.22 -15.40
N GLY A 120 -32.76 28.24 -14.87
CA GLY A 120 -32.24 29.07 -13.77
C GLY A 120 -31.70 30.39 -14.24
N VAL A 121 -31.65 30.63 -15.51
CA VAL A 121 -31.27 31.88 -16.13
C VAL A 121 -32.53 32.57 -16.59
N SER A 122 -32.60 33.89 -16.43
CA SER A 122 -33.76 34.62 -16.94
C SER A 122 -33.63 34.90 -18.44
N ASN A 123 -34.74 34.98 -19.13
CA ASN A 123 -34.77 35.19 -20.58
C ASN A 123 -33.89 36.37 -21.04
N ALA A 124 -33.91 37.53 -20.31
CA ALA A 124 -33.02 38.63 -20.60
C ALA A 124 -31.53 38.33 -20.37
N GLN A 125 -31.19 37.48 -19.37
CA GLN A 125 -29.82 37.08 -19.15
C GLN A 125 -29.34 36.09 -20.23
N GLU A 126 -30.22 35.26 -20.75
CA GLU A 126 -29.92 34.35 -21.84
C GLU A 126 -29.66 35.08 -23.15
N TYR A 127 -30.46 36.09 -23.45
CA TYR A 127 -30.14 37.00 -24.55
C TYR A 127 -28.74 37.57 -24.45
N LEU A 128 -28.34 38.05 -23.23
CA LEU A 128 -27.02 38.62 -22.99
C LEU A 128 -25.92 37.56 -23.10
N ASN A 129 -26.16 36.30 -22.71
CA ASN A 129 -25.24 35.20 -22.77
C ASN A 129 -25.14 34.61 -24.21
N GLY A 130 -26.17 34.82 -25.02
CA GLY A 130 -26.30 34.23 -26.37
C GLY A 130 -26.77 32.78 -26.35
N THR A 131 -27.46 32.38 -25.29
CA THR A 131 -28.15 31.11 -25.13
C THR A 131 -29.59 31.17 -25.66
N ASP A 132 -30.30 30.02 -25.67
CA ASP A 132 -31.64 29.89 -26.24
C ASP A 132 -32.66 29.83 -25.10
N ALA A 133 -33.46 30.89 -24.91
CA ALA A 133 -34.46 31.01 -23.84
C ALA A 133 -35.55 29.92 -23.84
N THR A 134 -35.56 29.03 -24.80
CA THR A 134 -36.52 27.90 -24.92
C THR A 134 -35.94 26.54 -24.67
N VAL A 135 -34.65 26.46 -24.45
CA VAL A 135 -33.90 25.20 -24.32
C VAL A 135 -32.97 25.29 -23.13
N ASP A 136 -33.14 24.43 -22.12
CA ASP A 136 -32.20 24.26 -21.01
C ASP A 136 -30.84 23.85 -21.59
N ASP A 137 -29.90 24.78 -21.64
CA ASP A 137 -28.53 24.60 -22.12
C ASP A 137 -27.48 24.74 -21.00
N TYR A 138 -27.90 24.80 -19.75
CA TYR A 138 -27.08 24.79 -18.56
C TYR A 138 -27.04 23.41 -17.91
N GLY A 139 -25.84 22.93 -17.66
CA GLY A 139 -25.66 21.66 -16.99
C GLY A 139 -26.02 21.69 -15.50
N PRO A 140 -26.13 20.53 -14.88
CA PRO A 140 -26.55 20.37 -13.48
C PRO A 140 -25.59 21.07 -12.52
N VAL A 141 -26.12 21.58 -11.40
CA VAL A 141 -25.31 22.18 -10.33
C VAL A 141 -24.79 21.08 -9.42
N ILE A 142 -23.47 20.91 -9.37
CA ILE A 142 -22.80 19.89 -8.57
C ILE A 142 -22.37 20.48 -7.22
N ALA A 143 -22.75 19.82 -6.14
CA ALA A 143 -22.25 20.07 -4.79
C ALA A 143 -21.24 18.98 -4.42
N VAL A 144 -19.95 19.34 -4.36
CA VAL A 144 -18.86 18.43 -4.03
C VAL A 144 -18.61 18.32 -2.52
N PRO A 145 -18.04 17.21 -2.03
CA PRO A 145 -17.58 17.08 -0.66
C PRO A 145 -16.47 18.08 -0.31
N GLU A 146 -16.17 18.21 0.98
CA GLU A 146 -15.03 19.01 1.44
C GLU A 146 -13.70 18.42 0.93
N ASN A 147 -12.67 19.26 0.82
CA ASN A 147 -11.32 18.81 0.47
C ASN A 147 -10.79 17.82 1.53
N VAL A 148 -10.05 16.82 1.08
CA VAL A 148 -9.48 15.77 1.94
C VAL A 148 -8.00 16.01 2.14
N VAL A 149 -7.54 15.91 3.40
CA VAL A 149 -6.11 15.85 3.76
C VAL A 149 -5.92 14.65 4.66
N ALA A 150 -5.05 13.72 4.27
CA ALA A 150 -4.76 12.51 5.01
C ALA A 150 -3.26 12.20 5.02
N ALA A 151 -2.78 11.55 6.09
CA ALA A 151 -1.43 10.99 6.10
C ALA A 151 -1.38 9.71 5.26
N ALA A 152 -0.25 9.45 4.62
CA ALA A 152 0.01 8.16 3.98
C ALA A 152 -0.06 7.03 5.02
N THR A 153 -0.66 5.91 4.64
CA THR A 153 -0.75 4.69 5.49
C THR A 153 0.16 3.57 5.00
N GLY A 154 0.83 3.79 3.91
CA GLY A 154 1.73 2.94 3.15
C GLY A 154 1.94 3.55 1.78
N ARG A 155 2.38 2.76 0.81
CA ARG A 155 2.56 3.26 -0.56
C ARG A 155 1.27 3.86 -1.14
N TYR A 156 0.17 3.14 -1.04
CA TYR A 156 -1.16 3.62 -1.42
C TYR A 156 -1.98 3.91 -0.17
N THR A 157 -2.76 4.97 -0.24
CA THR A 157 -3.64 5.39 0.85
C THR A 157 -5.06 5.48 0.33
N SER A 158 -5.96 4.71 0.91
CA SER A 158 -7.39 4.86 0.62
C SER A 158 -7.98 5.89 1.57
N VAL A 159 -8.67 6.85 1.00
CA VAL A 159 -9.42 7.86 1.74
C VAL A 159 -10.86 7.89 1.23
N ASP A 160 -11.77 8.21 2.10
CA ASP A 160 -13.16 8.47 1.73
C ASP A 160 -13.23 9.89 1.15
N ILE A 161 -13.40 9.98 -0.17
CA ILE A 161 -13.57 11.27 -0.87
C ILE A 161 -14.99 11.82 -0.73
N GLY A 162 -15.91 11.06 -0.11
CA GLY A 162 -17.31 11.40 0.04
C GLY A 162 -18.14 11.12 -1.21
N GLU A 163 -19.40 11.60 -1.18
CA GLU A 163 -20.34 11.51 -2.31
C GLU A 163 -20.74 12.91 -2.73
N ALA A 164 -20.56 13.28 -3.98
CA ALA A 164 -21.08 14.51 -4.54
C ALA A 164 -22.56 14.33 -4.90
N THR A 165 -23.28 15.43 -4.89
CA THR A 165 -24.69 15.45 -5.29
C THR A 165 -24.90 16.49 -6.38
N SER A 166 -25.79 16.20 -7.30
CA SER A 166 -26.25 17.15 -8.29
C SER A 166 -27.67 17.62 -7.97
N THR A 167 -27.97 18.82 -8.38
CA THR A 167 -29.34 19.34 -8.47
C THR A 167 -29.54 19.88 -9.86
N ASP A 168 -30.61 19.49 -10.46
CA ASP A 168 -31.07 19.92 -11.73
C ASP A 168 -32.61 20.10 -11.68
N ARG A 169 -33.17 20.75 -12.62
CA ARG A 169 -34.61 20.92 -12.72
C ARG A 169 -35.33 19.79 -13.40
N ASP A 170 -34.58 18.94 -14.09
CA ASP A 170 -35.08 17.68 -14.55
C ASP A 170 -35.60 16.82 -13.36
N PRO A 171 -36.70 16.07 -13.56
CA PRO A 171 -37.33 15.33 -12.46
C PRO A 171 -36.46 14.23 -11.86
N LEU A 172 -35.28 13.95 -12.43
CA LEU A 172 -34.26 13.03 -11.95
C LEU A 172 -32.94 13.81 -11.83
N SER A 173 -32.44 14.01 -10.62
CA SER A 173 -31.08 14.54 -10.42
C SER A 173 -30.06 13.67 -11.15
N PRO A 174 -29.21 14.24 -12.03
CA PRO A 174 -28.17 13.47 -12.73
C PRO A 174 -27.21 12.77 -11.78
N GLU A 175 -26.70 11.60 -12.19
CA GLU A 175 -25.65 10.89 -11.45
C GLU A 175 -24.33 11.66 -11.53
N VAL A 176 -23.66 11.84 -10.39
CA VAL A 176 -22.37 12.51 -10.32
C VAL A 176 -21.27 11.46 -10.25
N VAL A 177 -20.26 11.56 -11.09
CA VAL A 177 -19.16 10.61 -11.19
C VAL A 177 -17.83 11.33 -10.93
N ALA A 178 -16.97 10.73 -10.12
CA ALA A 178 -15.60 11.16 -9.95
C ALA A 178 -14.70 10.49 -11.00
N ASP A 179 -13.74 11.24 -11.54
CA ASP A 179 -12.74 10.71 -12.49
C ASP A 179 -11.73 9.78 -11.80
N ILE A 180 -11.43 10.00 -10.50
CA ILE A 180 -10.50 9.22 -9.69
C ILE A 180 -11.16 8.91 -8.34
N ALA A 181 -11.14 7.65 -7.94
CA ALA A 181 -11.68 7.20 -6.64
C ALA A 181 -10.58 6.73 -5.65
N GLY A 182 -9.31 6.70 -6.06
CA GLY A 182 -8.20 6.13 -5.31
C GLY A 182 -8.05 4.60 -5.50
N PRO A 183 -7.15 3.92 -4.77
CA PRO A 183 -6.28 4.49 -3.75
C PRO A 183 -5.23 5.46 -4.31
N PHE A 184 -4.70 6.35 -3.47
CA PHE A 184 -3.82 7.44 -3.87
C PHE A 184 -2.38 7.21 -3.39
N LEU A 185 -1.40 7.54 -4.22
CA LEU A 185 -0.01 7.78 -3.77
C LEU A 185 0.05 9.07 -2.94
N SER A 186 1.17 9.30 -2.25
CA SER A 186 1.41 10.61 -1.64
C SER A 186 1.49 11.70 -2.71
N GLY A 187 0.92 12.87 -2.42
CA GLY A 187 0.88 13.99 -3.35
C GLY A 187 -0.42 14.77 -3.31
N ALA A 188 -0.61 15.65 -4.29
CA ALA A 188 -1.82 16.45 -4.46
C ALA A 188 -2.60 15.99 -5.70
N TYR A 189 -3.89 15.78 -5.52
CA TYR A 189 -4.80 15.35 -6.58
C TYR A 189 -5.96 16.33 -6.72
N GLN A 190 -6.40 16.49 -7.96
CA GLN A 190 -7.63 17.21 -8.31
C GLN A 190 -8.62 16.17 -8.80
N ILE A 191 -9.65 15.92 -8.03
CA ILE A 191 -10.72 15.00 -8.40
C ILE A 191 -11.77 15.80 -9.13
N THR A 192 -12.03 15.47 -10.40
CA THR A 192 -13.07 16.09 -11.19
C THR A 192 -14.36 15.31 -11.02
N TRP A 193 -15.34 15.97 -10.44
CA TRP A 193 -16.71 15.48 -10.34
C TRP A 193 -17.49 15.98 -11.53
N SER A 194 -18.05 15.10 -12.32
CA SER A 194 -18.83 15.44 -13.52
C SER A 194 -20.25 14.89 -13.44
N ALA A 195 -21.17 15.62 -14.01
CA ALA A 195 -22.56 15.18 -14.18
C ALA A 195 -23.07 15.66 -15.55
N GLU A 196 -23.95 14.88 -16.17
CA GLU A 196 -24.61 15.18 -17.45
C GLU A 196 -26.11 15.04 -17.24
N ASP A 197 -26.88 16.05 -17.69
CA ASP A 197 -28.33 16.01 -17.68
C ASP A 197 -28.91 15.13 -18.80
N ALA A 198 -30.23 15.07 -18.89
CA ALA A 198 -30.92 14.28 -19.92
C ALA A 198 -30.82 14.89 -21.34
N LEU A 199 -30.45 16.18 -21.45
CA LEU A 199 -30.27 16.89 -22.72
C LEU A 199 -28.81 16.84 -23.21
N GLY A 200 -27.87 16.40 -22.37
CA GLY A 200 -26.46 16.27 -22.68
C GLY A 200 -25.60 17.45 -22.21
N ASN A 201 -26.17 18.36 -21.38
CA ASN A 201 -25.39 19.44 -20.79
C ASN A 201 -24.55 18.91 -19.65
N GLN A 202 -23.27 19.32 -19.58
CA GLN A 202 -22.30 18.82 -18.63
C GLN A 202 -21.84 19.91 -17.67
N SER A 203 -21.62 19.51 -16.44
CA SER A 203 -20.97 20.33 -15.42
C SER A 203 -19.82 19.58 -14.77
N GLU A 204 -18.78 20.32 -14.41
CA GLU A 204 -17.59 19.79 -13.73
C GLU A 204 -17.21 20.68 -12.55
N VAL A 205 -16.89 20.06 -11.42
CA VAL A 205 -16.39 20.75 -10.22
C VAL A 205 -15.25 19.96 -9.62
N VAL A 206 -14.20 20.64 -9.16
CA VAL A 206 -13.00 20.04 -8.62
C VAL A 206 -13.02 19.98 -7.09
N GLN A 207 -12.67 18.81 -6.54
CA GLN A 207 -12.34 18.58 -5.14
C GLN A 207 -10.83 18.36 -5.03
N LEU A 208 -10.18 18.88 -3.99
CA LEU A 208 -8.77 18.65 -3.72
C LEU A 208 -8.58 17.50 -2.72
N VAL A 209 -7.67 16.56 -3.05
CA VAL A 209 -7.24 15.50 -2.15
C VAL A 209 -5.73 15.60 -2.00
N SER A 210 -5.25 15.68 -0.76
CA SER A 210 -3.83 15.76 -0.43
C SER A 210 -3.44 14.60 0.47
N ILE A 211 -2.54 13.75 0.00
CA ILE A 211 -1.97 12.65 0.77
C ILE A 211 -0.55 13.06 1.20
N LEU A 212 -0.36 13.18 2.51
CA LEU A 212 0.90 13.61 3.10
C LEU A 212 1.87 12.42 3.19
N PRO A 213 3.08 12.51 2.59
CA PRO A 213 4.07 11.44 2.67
C PRO A 213 4.57 11.22 4.10
N LEU A 214 5.03 10.02 4.38
CA LEU A 214 5.75 9.69 5.61
C LEU A 214 7.21 10.12 5.48
N VAL A 215 7.76 10.67 6.55
CA VAL A 215 9.18 11.07 6.65
C VAL A 215 9.92 10.04 7.47
N GLY A 216 11.02 9.51 6.95
CA GLY A 216 11.89 8.60 7.65
C GLY A 216 13.36 9.00 7.57
N LEU A 217 14.14 8.57 8.56
CA LEU A 217 15.59 8.58 8.55
C LEU A 217 16.12 7.26 7.99
N ASP A 218 17.38 7.26 7.57
CA ASP A 218 18.09 6.06 7.14
C ASP A 218 18.47 5.15 8.32
N LEU A 219 19.16 4.04 8.01
CA LEU A 219 19.57 3.02 8.97
C LEU A 219 20.54 3.57 10.03
N ASP A 220 20.59 2.91 11.19
CA ASP A 220 21.65 3.11 12.18
C ASP A 220 23.01 2.81 11.56
N PHE A 221 24.04 3.57 11.96
CA PHE A 221 25.37 3.49 11.37
C PHE A 221 26.47 3.66 12.41
N SER A 222 27.61 3.00 12.23
CA SER A 222 28.79 3.21 13.04
C SER A 222 29.89 3.91 12.23
N VAL A 223 30.51 4.90 12.81
CA VAL A 223 31.55 5.71 12.19
C VAL A 223 32.77 5.80 13.11
N GLY A 224 33.95 5.66 12.53
CA GLY A 224 35.19 5.83 13.27
C GLY A 224 35.53 7.30 13.50
N GLU A 225 36.43 7.57 14.45
CA GLU A 225 36.98 8.92 14.65
C GLU A 225 37.63 9.46 13.34
N GLY A 226 37.48 10.76 13.11
CA GLY A 226 37.91 11.40 11.88
C GLY A 226 37.03 11.05 10.68
N GLY A 227 36.05 10.19 10.86
CA GLY A 227 35.12 9.72 9.81
C GLY A 227 34.06 10.76 9.43
N ASN A 228 33.33 10.46 8.38
CA ASN A 228 32.20 11.25 7.92
C ASN A 228 31.03 10.34 7.61
N HIS A 229 29.84 10.82 7.91
CA HIS A 229 28.60 10.14 7.54
C HIS A 229 27.61 11.14 6.95
N GLU A 230 26.80 10.69 6.00
CA GLU A 230 25.73 11.49 5.42
C GLU A 230 24.40 11.01 6.03
N ILE A 231 23.75 11.87 6.78
CA ILE A 231 22.46 11.61 7.41
C ILE A 231 21.40 12.09 6.45
N SER A 232 20.50 11.20 6.02
CA SER A 232 19.45 11.53 5.06
C SER A 232 18.08 11.39 5.67
N VAL A 233 17.15 12.23 5.21
CA VAL A 233 15.71 12.08 5.42
C VAL A 233 15.04 11.83 4.07
N THR A 234 14.11 10.91 4.04
CA THR A 234 13.39 10.50 2.83
C THR A 234 11.88 10.56 3.05
N LEU A 235 11.15 11.02 2.04
CA LEU A 235 9.69 10.99 1.99
C LEU A 235 9.24 9.70 1.30
N SER A 236 8.20 9.05 1.80
CA SER A 236 7.58 7.85 1.19
C SER A 236 6.93 8.10 -0.17
N GLY A 237 6.91 9.33 -0.64
CA GLY A 237 6.39 9.77 -1.93
C GLY A 237 6.42 11.29 -2.03
N ASP A 238 5.84 11.84 -3.08
CA ASP A 238 5.85 13.28 -3.31
C ASP A 238 5.01 14.03 -2.27
N ALA A 239 5.48 15.20 -1.86
CA ALA A 239 4.71 16.08 -1.00
C ALA A 239 3.67 16.85 -1.81
N PRO A 240 2.47 17.13 -1.25
CA PRO A 240 1.47 17.97 -1.92
C PRO A 240 1.98 19.36 -2.30
N SER A 241 2.95 19.89 -1.57
CA SER A 241 3.62 21.15 -1.88
C SER A 241 5.02 21.20 -1.27
N TYR A 242 5.90 22.01 -1.86
CA TYR A 242 7.29 22.24 -1.44
C TYR A 242 7.53 23.73 -1.13
N PRO A 243 8.53 24.05 -0.28
CA PRO A 243 9.47 23.15 0.40
C PRO A 243 8.83 22.41 1.59
N VAL A 244 9.38 21.21 1.92
CA VAL A 244 9.10 20.49 3.15
C VAL A 244 10.24 20.75 4.13
N THR A 245 9.94 21.32 5.30
CA THR A 245 10.92 21.58 6.36
C THR A 245 10.79 20.52 7.45
N ILE A 246 11.86 19.79 7.69
CA ILE A 246 11.91 18.65 8.61
C ILE A 246 12.80 19.01 9.79
N PRO A 247 12.23 19.40 10.95
CA PRO A 247 13.01 19.65 12.15
C PRO A 247 13.54 18.34 12.73
N PHE A 248 14.72 18.41 13.33
CA PHE A 248 15.29 17.29 14.08
C PHE A 248 15.90 17.78 15.40
N ILE A 249 16.06 16.86 16.32
CA ILE A 249 16.77 17.07 17.57
C ILE A 249 17.94 16.09 17.67
N LEU A 250 19.01 16.53 18.32
CA LEU A 250 20.19 15.73 18.59
C LEU A 250 20.21 15.34 20.06
N GLU A 251 20.36 14.05 20.29
CA GLU A 251 20.51 13.41 21.60
C GLU A 251 21.72 12.48 21.53
N GLY A 252 22.04 11.80 22.61
CA GLY A 252 23.13 10.83 22.68
C GLY A 252 24.20 11.22 23.70
N THR A 253 25.33 10.52 23.64
CA THR A 253 26.46 10.73 24.58
C THR A 253 27.53 11.62 23.99
N ALA A 254 27.70 11.65 22.66
CA ALA A 254 28.64 12.51 21.96
C ALA A 254 28.21 13.98 22.00
N ALA A 255 29.16 14.89 22.11
CA ALA A 255 28.94 16.33 22.23
C ALA A 255 29.20 17.08 20.92
N LEU A 256 28.23 17.86 20.48
CA LEU A 256 28.36 18.73 19.31
C LEU A 256 29.49 19.75 19.51
N ASP A 257 30.30 19.99 18.49
CA ASP A 257 31.50 20.84 18.44
C ASP A 257 32.73 20.32 19.22
N ASP A 258 32.58 19.27 20.04
CA ASP A 258 33.70 18.58 20.70
C ASP A 258 34.00 17.27 19.94
N ASP A 259 33.05 16.33 19.85
CA ASP A 259 33.22 15.01 19.26
C ASP A 259 32.81 14.97 17.78
N TYR A 260 31.91 15.86 17.38
CA TYR A 260 31.46 15.95 15.96
C TYR A 260 30.99 17.34 15.57
N THR A 261 30.95 17.56 14.25
CA THR A 261 30.37 18.77 13.65
C THR A 261 29.37 18.38 12.57
N MET A 262 28.39 19.27 12.33
CA MET A 262 27.38 19.11 11.27
C MET A 262 27.31 20.36 10.40
N ASP A 263 27.00 20.19 9.11
CA ASP A 263 26.88 21.29 8.15
C ASP A 263 25.55 22.05 8.26
N THR A 264 24.56 21.46 8.95
CA THR A 264 23.29 22.12 9.28
C THR A 264 22.86 21.81 10.72
N SER A 265 22.01 22.64 11.29
CA SER A 265 21.50 22.48 12.64
C SER A 265 19.99 22.74 12.70
N GLY A 266 19.28 21.79 13.33
CA GLY A 266 17.88 21.92 13.72
C GLY A 266 16.83 21.62 12.66
N SER A 267 17.14 21.68 11.36
CA SER A 267 16.19 21.24 10.31
C SER A 267 16.87 20.91 8.99
N LEU A 268 16.29 19.95 8.27
CA LEU A 268 16.54 19.66 6.86
C LEU A 268 15.41 20.22 6.00
N ILE A 269 15.71 20.64 4.78
CA ILE A 269 14.72 21.24 3.87
C ILE A 269 14.77 20.49 2.54
N ILE A 270 13.65 19.87 2.19
CA ILE A 270 13.43 19.27 0.87
C ILE A 270 12.75 20.33 0.00
N ASN A 271 13.51 20.91 -0.95
CA ASN A 271 12.99 21.95 -1.84
C ASN A 271 12.21 21.38 -3.03
N GLN A 272 12.51 20.16 -3.42
CA GLN A 272 11.87 19.38 -4.48
C GLN A 272 12.34 17.92 -4.37
N GLY A 273 11.60 17.00 -4.96
CA GLY A 273 11.90 15.57 -4.85
C GLY A 273 11.59 15.03 -3.45
N ARG A 274 12.24 13.94 -3.06
CA ARG A 274 11.83 13.16 -1.88
C ARG A 274 12.86 13.08 -0.77
N SER A 275 14.08 13.62 -0.95
CA SER A 275 15.13 13.50 0.05
C SER A 275 15.92 14.79 0.27
N ALA A 276 16.52 14.90 1.45
CA ALA A 276 17.54 15.86 1.78
C ALA A 276 18.53 15.23 2.74
N SER A 277 19.80 15.62 2.65
CA SER A 277 20.84 15.11 3.53
C SER A 277 21.63 16.22 4.22
N MET A 278 22.31 15.85 5.29
CA MET A 278 23.28 16.67 6.00
C MET A 278 24.52 15.84 6.31
N ARG A 279 25.68 16.50 6.29
CA ARG A 279 26.95 15.85 6.55
C ARG A 279 27.31 15.96 8.02
N LEU A 280 27.57 14.81 8.62
CA LEU A 280 28.23 14.63 9.91
C LEU A 280 29.74 14.46 9.69
N SER A 281 30.57 15.14 10.48
CA SER A 281 32.03 14.93 10.51
C SER A 281 32.46 14.69 11.96
N VAL A 282 32.99 13.51 12.20
CA VAL A 282 33.49 13.11 13.54
C VAL A 282 34.89 13.71 13.74
N THR A 283 35.16 14.22 14.92
CA THR A 283 36.44 14.77 15.30
C THR A 283 37.42 13.65 15.65
N GLU A 284 38.65 13.75 15.18
CA GLU A 284 39.73 12.86 15.61
C GLU A 284 40.51 13.52 16.74
N ASP A 285 40.58 12.92 17.91
CA ASP A 285 41.27 13.48 19.05
C ASP A 285 42.45 12.62 19.58
N ASN A 286 42.64 11.41 19.03
CA ASN A 286 43.68 10.43 19.43
C ASN A 286 43.60 9.98 20.91
N THR A 287 42.37 10.06 21.49
CA THR A 287 42.11 9.54 22.83
C THR A 287 41.29 8.26 22.69
N THR A 288 41.71 7.15 23.25
CA THR A 288 40.92 5.93 23.20
C THR A 288 39.78 6.01 24.20
N GLU A 289 38.55 5.99 23.72
CA GLU A 289 37.34 6.13 24.51
C GLU A 289 36.43 4.91 24.36
N SER A 290 35.31 4.92 25.00
CA SER A 290 34.24 3.96 24.78
C SER A 290 33.29 4.50 23.72
N ASP A 291 32.64 3.62 22.95
CA ASP A 291 31.66 4.01 21.95
C ASP A 291 30.71 5.10 22.48
N GLU A 292 30.55 6.12 21.67
CA GLU A 292 29.64 7.23 21.90
C GLU A 292 28.51 7.22 20.88
N THR A 293 27.43 7.91 21.18
CA THR A 293 26.28 7.91 20.30
C THR A 293 25.80 9.32 19.96
N ILE A 294 25.39 9.50 18.72
CA ILE A 294 24.60 10.63 18.23
C ILE A 294 23.24 10.05 17.83
N ILE A 295 22.19 10.54 18.45
CA ILE A 295 20.82 10.13 18.08
C ILE A 295 20.17 11.32 17.40
N VAL A 296 19.90 11.18 16.12
CA VAL A 296 19.09 12.12 15.34
C VAL A 296 17.64 11.67 15.48
N ARG A 297 16.77 12.52 15.99
CA ARG A 297 15.37 12.19 16.19
C ARG A 297 14.45 13.23 15.56
N LEU A 298 13.48 12.77 14.80
CA LEU A 298 12.38 13.60 14.30
C LEU A 298 11.39 13.83 15.47
N PRO A 299 11.10 15.08 15.85
CA PRO A 299 10.17 15.33 16.93
C PRO A 299 8.73 15.02 16.53
N ASP A 300 7.92 14.54 17.47
CA ASP A 300 6.48 14.24 17.27
C ASP A 300 5.61 15.50 16.99
N VAL A 301 6.25 16.60 16.63
CA VAL A 301 5.57 17.85 16.27
C VAL A 301 5.40 17.90 14.77
N PHE A 302 4.17 18.07 14.33
CA PHE A 302 3.82 18.22 12.93
C PHE A 302 4.77 19.19 12.21
N ILE A 303 5.27 18.75 11.07
CA ILE A 303 6.09 19.57 10.16
C ILE A 303 5.14 20.60 9.55
N GLN A 304 5.16 21.83 10.08
CA GLN A 304 4.23 22.88 9.65
C GLN A 304 4.60 23.41 8.27
N CYS A 305 3.62 23.48 7.40
CA CYS A 305 3.71 24.26 6.17
C CYS A 305 3.75 25.74 6.50
N VAL A 306 4.80 26.46 6.03
CA VAL A 306 5.00 27.91 6.32
C VAL A 306 4.09 28.79 5.47
N ASP A 307 3.57 28.30 4.35
CA ASP A 307 2.79 29.07 3.36
C ASP A 307 1.47 28.37 2.94
N CYS A 308 0.94 27.42 3.74
CA CYS A 308 -0.37 26.85 3.44
C CYS A 308 -1.48 27.76 3.98
N ASP A 309 -2.50 28.01 3.15
CA ASP A 309 -3.69 28.79 3.52
C ASP A 309 -4.52 28.19 4.67
N VAL A 310 -4.10 27.05 5.22
CA VAL A 310 -4.75 26.36 6.34
C VAL A 310 -3.77 26.29 7.50
N GLU A 311 -4.02 27.06 8.57
CA GLU A 311 -3.24 27.01 9.82
C GLU A 311 -3.20 25.57 10.38
N GLY A 312 -2.00 24.99 10.47
CA GLY A 312 -1.75 23.72 11.15
C GLY A 312 -1.64 22.49 10.27
N LEU A 313 -1.69 22.59 8.94
CA LEU A 313 -1.40 21.47 8.04
C LEU A 313 0.10 21.34 7.80
N SER A 314 0.63 20.13 8.00
CA SER A 314 2.00 19.78 7.60
C SER A 314 1.98 19.20 6.17
N ASN A 315 3.09 19.39 5.41
CA ASN A 315 3.24 18.83 4.07
C ASN A 315 3.73 17.38 4.09
N ALA A 316 4.03 16.85 5.28
CA ALA A 316 4.47 15.49 5.53
C ALA A 316 4.17 15.09 6.97
N VAL A 317 4.21 13.79 7.27
CA VAL A 317 3.98 13.19 8.60
C VAL A 317 5.18 12.33 8.94
N ILE A 318 5.52 12.25 10.23
CA ILE A 318 6.62 11.40 10.68
C ILE A 318 6.21 9.93 10.56
N GLY A 319 7.06 9.14 9.88
CA GLY A 319 6.92 7.70 9.75
C GLY A 319 7.53 6.92 10.93
N SER A 320 7.63 5.61 10.77
CA SER A 320 8.19 4.70 11.79
C SER A 320 9.69 4.90 12.02
N ALA A 321 10.46 5.19 10.94
CA ALA A 321 11.89 5.49 11.02
C ALA A 321 12.15 6.92 11.54
N SER A 322 11.68 7.22 12.75
CA SER A 322 11.71 8.56 13.34
C SER A 322 13.01 8.88 14.09
N SER A 323 13.93 7.93 14.22
CA SER A 323 15.24 8.13 14.83
C SER A 323 16.30 7.32 14.11
N GLN A 324 17.53 7.87 14.05
CA GLN A 324 18.73 7.19 13.59
C GLN A 324 19.80 7.33 14.66
N THR A 325 20.45 6.22 14.98
CA THR A 325 21.58 6.20 15.91
C THR A 325 22.88 6.08 15.11
N ILE A 326 23.79 7.05 15.30
CA ILE A 326 25.15 6.98 14.79
C ILE A 326 26.06 6.70 15.98
N THR A 327 26.82 5.59 15.91
CA THR A 327 27.78 5.20 16.93
C THR A 327 29.16 5.64 16.50
N ILE A 328 29.84 6.47 17.29
CA ILE A 328 31.24 6.81 17.12
C ILE A 328 32.07 5.74 17.82
N SER A 329 33.04 5.17 17.12
CA SER A 329 33.85 4.08 17.66
C SER A 329 35.34 4.26 17.33
N ASP A 330 36.19 3.96 18.31
CA ASP A 330 37.65 3.98 18.16
C ASP A 330 38.24 2.71 17.55
N ILE A 331 37.41 1.69 17.36
CA ILE A 331 37.87 0.42 16.78
C ILE A 331 37.77 0.46 15.27
N ASN A 332 38.60 -0.37 14.61
CA ASN A 332 38.43 -0.61 13.20
C ASN A 332 37.07 -1.25 12.92
N LEU A 333 36.28 -0.61 12.05
CA LEU A 333 34.94 -1.03 11.63
C LEU A 333 35.03 -1.86 10.34
N PRO A 334 34.15 -2.85 10.12
CA PRO A 334 34.15 -3.61 8.89
C PRO A 334 33.60 -2.78 7.72
N PRO A 335 34.24 -2.86 6.52
CA PRO A 335 33.70 -2.26 5.33
C PRO A 335 32.43 -2.98 4.86
N THR A 336 31.60 -2.32 4.07
CA THR A 336 30.51 -2.93 3.28
C THR A 336 30.75 -2.75 1.80
N LEU A 337 30.17 -3.63 0.99
CA LEU A 337 30.31 -3.63 -0.46
C LEU A 337 28.96 -3.59 -1.14
N SER A 338 28.83 -2.69 -2.12
CA SER A 338 27.76 -2.71 -3.10
C SER A 338 28.32 -2.60 -4.53
N PHE A 339 27.48 -2.87 -5.53
CA PHE A 339 27.93 -3.00 -6.91
C PHE A 339 26.96 -2.32 -7.88
N ASP A 340 27.52 -1.43 -8.71
CA ASP A 340 26.81 -0.89 -9.85
C ASP A 340 27.24 -1.64 -11.11
N VAL A 341 26.26 -2.17 -11.84
CA VAL A 341 26.50 -2.99 -13.02
C VAL A 341 26.05 -2.24 -14.26
N SER A 342 26.87 -2.30 -15.29
CA SER A 342 26.51 -1.76 -16.61
C SER A 342 27.06 -2.61 -17.73
N GLN A 343 26.33 -2.64 -18.86
CA GLN A 343 26.81 -3.21 -20.10
C GLN A 343 26.73 -2.16 -21.22
N SER A 344 27.86 -1.87 -21.87
CA SER A 344 27.95 -0.85 -22.92
C SER A 344 27.42 0.54 -22.50
N GLY A 345 27.48 0.86 -21.19
CA GLY A 345 27.00 2.12 -20.60
C GLY A 345 25.52 2.15 -20.24
N LEU A 346 24.80 1.06 -20.40
CA LEU A 346 23.45 0.88 -19.87
C LEU A 346 23.56 0.26 -18.48
N ALA A 347 23.02 0.93 -17.45
CA ALA A 347 22.87 0.34 -16.11
C ALA A 347 21.88 -0.82 -16.21
N THR A 348 22.31 -2.03 -15.88
CA THR A 348 21.47 -3.22 -15.98
C THR A 348 22.16 -4.44 -15.38
N ARG A 349 21.38 -5.31 -14.76
CA ARG A 349 21.84 -6.65 -14.32
C ARG A 349 21.52 -7.75 -15.33
N THR A 350 20.77 -7.45 -16.40
CA THR A 350 20.52 -8.37 -17.51
C THR A 350 21.57 -8.21 -18.61
N ILE A 351 22.49 -9.14 -18.68
CA ILE A 351 23.66 -9.11 -19.56
C ILE A 351 23.40 -9.90 -20.83
N ALA A 352 23.46 -9.25 -21.97
CA ALA A 352 23.35 -9.90 -23.29
C ALA A 352 24.72 -10.36 -23.80
N ALA A 353 24.84 -11.62 -24.18
CA ALA A 353 26.09 -12.21 -24.62
C ALA A 353 26.57 -11.66 -25.98
N ASP A 354 25.67 -11.13 -26.81
CA ASP A 354 25.93 -10.52 -28.12
C ASP A 354 26.23 -9.01 -28.07
N GLU A 355 26.14 -8.38 -26.87
CA GLU A 355 26.48 -6.98 -26.66
C GLU A 355 27.88 -6.83 -26.02
N GLY A 356 28.38 -5.62 -25.92
CA GLY A 356 29.74 -5.29 -25.52
C GLY A 356 30.19 -5.75 -24.11
N ASP A 357 31.22 -5.11 -23.62
CA ASP A 357 31.81 -5.44 -22.33
C ASP A 357 30.88 -5.04 -21.16
N VAL A 358 30.94 -5.84 -20.09
CA VAL A 358 30.30 -5.60 -18.80
C VAL A 358 31.30 -4.86 -17.90
N SER A 359 30.82 -3.84 -17.20
CA SER A 359 31.56 -3.12 -16.17
C SER A 359 30.82 -3.20 -14.84
N ILE A 360 31.52 -3.59 -13.80
CA ILE A 360 31.02 -3.60 -12.42
C ILE A 360 31.88 -2.63 -11.62
N GLN A 361 31.25 -1.56 -11.15
CA GLN A 361 31.85 -0.63 -10.23
C GLN A 361 31.64 -1.15 -8.81
N VAL A 362 32.72 -1.21 -8.03
CA VAL A 362 32.68 -1.58 -6.61
C VAL A 362 32.58 -0.31 -5.79
N ILE A 363 31.57 -0.26 -4.95
CA ILE A 363 31.36 0.81 -3.98
C ILE A 363 31.65 0.23 -2.61
N VAL A 364 32.65 0.79 -1.94
CA VAL A 364 33.01 0.43 -0.57
C VAL A 364 32.54 1.53 0.37
N SER A 365 31.78 1.18 1.39
CA SER A 365 31.45 2.08 2.49
C SER A 365 32.13 1.56 3.76
N ASP A 366 32.86 2.46 4.44
CA ASP A 366 33.60 2.15 5.66
C ASP A 366 33.44 3.33 6.63
N GLY A 367 33.16 3.02 7.90
CA GLY A 367 33.09 4.01 8.96
C GLY A 367 34.41 4.68 9.26
N ASN A 368 35.56 4.07 8.90
CA ASN A 368 36.91 4.59 9.11
C ASN A 368 37.41 5.31 7.86
N SER A 369 37.32 6.61 7.81
CA SER A 369 37.65 7.45 6.63
C SER A 369 39.13 7.41 6.18
N GLY A 370 40.02 6.95 7.03
CA GLY A 370 41.46 6.82 6.78
C GLY A 370 41.85 5.52 6.09
N ASP A 371 40.97 4.55 6.02
CA ASP A 371 41.27 3.22 5.51
C ASP A 371 41.30 3.16 3.97
N SER A 372 42.22 2.37 3.50
CA SER A 372 42.26 1.97 2.09
C SER A 372 41.81 0.52 1.95
N HIS A 373 41.19 0.21 0.84
CA HIS A 373 40.59 -1.09 0.63
C HIS A 373 41.25 -1.82 -0.53
N SER A 374 41.42 -3.13 -0.36
CA SER A 374 41.80 -4.04 -1.43
C SER A 374 40.66 -4.99 -1.77
N ILE A 375 40.29 -5.01 -3.05
CA ILE A 375 39.20 -5.85 -3.56
C ILE A 375 39.75 -7.09 -4.21
N ASP A 376 39.32 -8.27 -3.78
CA ASP A 376 39.68 -9.56 -4.37
C ASP A 376 38.41 -10.29 -4.85
N TRP A 377 38.35 -10.56 -6.15
CA TRP A 377 37.25 -11.31 -6.77
C TRP A 377 37.46 -12.83 -6.69
N GLY A 378 38.58 -13.26 -6.17
CA GLY A 378 38.89 -14.68 -5.96
C GLY A 378 38.71 -15.54 -7.21
N ASN A 379 38.10 -16.70 -7.01
CA ASN A 379 37.81 -17.65 -8.10
C ASN A 379 36.56 -17.28 -8.92
N SER A 380 35.84 -16.21 -8.59
CA SER A 380 34.65 -15.78 -9.33
C SER A 380 34.99 -15.40 -10.78
N LEU A 381 36.25 -15.07 -11.06
CA LEU A 381 36.72 -14.75 -12.40
C LEU A 381 37.18 -15.94 -13.22
N ASP A 382 37.20 -17.16 -12.63
CA ASP A 382 37.66 -18.37 -13.32
C ASP A 382 36.74 -18.71 -14.50
N GLY A 383 37.29 -18.69 -15.71
CA GLY A 383 36.56 -18.94 -16.95
C GLY A 383 35.86 -17.74 -17.58
N ILE A 384 35.92 -16.57 -16.97
CA ILE A 384 35.39 -15.33 -17.54
C ILE A 384 36.42 -14.73 -18.51
N ALA A 385 36.04 -14.59 -19.77
CA ALA A 385 36.93 -14.10 -20.80
C ALA A 385 37.26 -12.60 -20.66
N ASN A 386 38.53 -12.23 -20.79
CA ASN A 386 39.01 -10.85 -20.71
C ASN A 386 38.70 -10.13 -19.39
N ALA A 387 38.49 -10.88 -18.29
CA ALA A 387 38.28 -10.28 -16.99
C ALA A 387 39.54 -9.48 -16.58
N SER A 388 39.34 -8.26 -16.14
CA SER A 388 40.38 -7.37 -15.64
C SER A 388 39.85 -6.45 -14.56
N THR A 389 40.64 -6.21 -13.53
CA THR A 389 40.35 -5.31 -12.44
C THR A 389 41.25 -4.08 -12.50
N ASP A 390 40.71 -2.90 -12.18
CA ASP A 390 41.50 -1.69 -11.99
C ASP A 390 42.06 -1.56 -10.57
N SER A 391 42.73 -0.47 -10.24
CA SER A 391 43.31 -0.25 -8.92
C SER A 391 42.30 0.02 -7.82
N ALA A 392 41.04 0.30 -8.17
CA ALA A 392 39.90 0.46 -7.22
C ALA A 392 39.15 -0.86 -7.03
N GLY A 393 39.51 -1.93 -7.76
CA GLY A 393 38.84 -3.22 -7.73
C GLY A 393 37.64 -3.33 -8.68
N ASN A 394 37.35 -2.28 -9.46
CA ASN A 394 36.29 -2.33 -10.48
C ASN A 394 36.61 -3.41 -11.52
N LEU A 395 35.60 -4.17 -11.89
CA LEU A 395 35.75 -5.31 -12.78
C LEU A 395 35.20 -5.00 -14.17
N THR A 396 35.96 -5.37 -15.20
CA THR A 396 35.50 -5.33 -16.60
C THR A 396 35.74 -6.67 -17.26
N PHE A 397 34.77 -7.19 -18.02
CA PHE A 397 34.93 -8.46 -18.74
C PHE A 397 34.05 -8.51 -19.98
N SER A 398 34.30 -9.47 -20.87
CA SER A 398 33.50 -9.67 -22.09
C SER A 398 32.31 -10.59 -21.82
N ALA A 399 31.12 -10.20 -22.27
CA ALA A 399 29.91 -10.99 -22.18
C ALA A 399 29.88 -12.19 -23.14
N SER A 400 30.65 -12.17 -24.24
CA SER A 400 30.53 -13.09 -25.39
C SER A 400 30.82 -14.56 -25.13
N ALA A 401 31.38 -14.92 -23.98
CA ALA A 401 31.70 -16.29 -23.59
C ALA A 401 31.03 -16.75 -22.29
N LEU A 402 30.10 -15.94 -21.77
CA LEU A 402 29.37 -16.28 -20.54
C LEU A 402 28.40 -17.43 -20.78
N THR A 403 28.19 -18.23 -19.78
CA THR A 403 27.15 -19.25 -19.78
C THR A 403 25.81 -18.56 -19.54
N LEU A 404 24.78 -18.89 -20.35
CA LEU A 404 23.44 -18.36 -20.18
C LEU A 404 22.83 -18.82 -18.84
N GLY A 405 22.09 -17.94 -18.21
CA GLY A 405 21.46 -18.13 -16.91
C GLY A 405 22.08 -17.25 -15.83
N GLY A 406 22.00 -17.68 -14.57
CA GLY A 406 22.52 -16.92 -13.43
C GLY A 406 24.04 -16.92 -13.36
N LEU A 407 24.60 -15.75 -13.11
CA LEU A 407 26.03 -15.56 -12.82
C LEU A 407 26.15 -14.84 -11.48
N THR A 408 26.75 -15.48 -10.49
CA THR A 408 27.07 -14.86 -9.20
C THR A 408 28.58 -14.59 -9.13
N LEU A 409 28.94 -13.35 -8.86
CA LEU A 409 30.33 -12.92 -8.70
C LEU A 409 30.55 -12.47 -7.26
N ASN A 410 31.53 -13.09 -6.58
CA ASN A 410 31.85 -12.78 -5.20
C ASN A 410 33.08 -11.88 -5.18
N ALA A 411 33.08 -10.87 -4.33
CA ALA A 411 34.20 -10.00 -4.06
C ALA A 411 34.44 -9.90 -2.56
N THR A 412 35.69 -9.80 -2.15
CA THR A 412 36.08 -9.58 -0.76
C THR A 412 36.80 -8.24 -0.67
N SER A 413 36.31 -7.33 0.16
CA SER A 413 37.05 -6.13 0.56
C SER A 413 37.85 -6.46 1.82
N THR A 414 39.11 -6.01 1.83
CA THR A 414 39.93 -6.00 3.03
C THR A 414 40.39 -4.59 3.27
N ASP A 415 40.11 -4.04 4.43
CA ASP A 415 40.56 -2.72 4.84
C ASP A 415 42.04 -2.71 5.28
N SER A 416 42.60 -1.52 5.43
CA SER A 416 43.95 -1.31 5.94
C SER A 416 43.98 -0.95 7.43
N GLY A 417 42.84 -0.90 8.09
CA GLY A 417 42.71 -0.56 9.49
C GLY A 417 43.40 -1.56 10.41
N ASP A 418 43.41 -1.25 11.71
CA ASP A 418 44.11 -2.08 12.69
C ASP A 418 43.50 -3.49 12.78
N GLY A 419 44.30 -4.48 12.39
CA GLY A 419 43.88 -5.88 12.31
C GLY A 419 43.41 -6.34 10.93
N GLY A 420 43.10 -5.46 9.99
CA GLY A 420 42.66 -5.72 8.62
C GLY A 420 41.40 -6.59 8.59
N ILE A 421 40.22 -5.98 8.51
CA ILE A 421 38.93 -6.71 8.45
C ILE A 421 38.59 -7.01 7.00
N SER A 422 38.15 -8.26 6.75
CA SER A 422 37.75 -8.70 5.43
C SER A 422 36.27 -9.04 5.42
N VAL A 423 35.54 -8.43 4.48
CA VAL A 423 34.09 -8.66 4.30
C VAL A 423 33.86 -9.10 2.86
N ALA A 424 33.11 -10.18 2.69
CA ALA A 424 32.71 -10.70 1.38
C ALA A 424 31.28 -10.28 1.03
N SER A 425 31.04 -9.89 -0.20
CA SER A 425 29.72 -9.63 -0.75
C SER A 425 29.65 -10.20 -2.16
N SER A 426 28.47 -10.22 -2.76
CA SER A 426 28.31 -10.74 -4.12
C SER A 426 27.26 -9.98 -4.92
N VAL A 427 27.43 -9.98 -6.23
CA VAL A 427 26.48 -9.47 -7.20
C VAL A 427 25.94 -10.60 -8.05
N VAL A 428 24.64 -10.58 -8.34
CA VAL A 428 23.95 -11.54 -9.20
C VAL A 428 23.55 -10.89 -10.52
N LEU A 429 23.77 -11.61 -11.61
CA LEU A 429 23.47 -11.17 -12.97
C LEU A 429 22.64 -12.23 -13.69
N SER A 430 21.73 -11.79 -14.55
CA SER A 430 21.06 -12.64 -15.54
C SER A 430 21.83 -12.58 -16.87
N VAL A 431 22.26 -13.70 -17.39
CA VAL A 431 22.96 -13.77 -18.69
C VAL A 431 22.01 -14.34 -19.74
N VAL A 432 21.70 -13.54 -20.74
CA VAL A 432 20.85 -13.93 -21.89
C VAL A 432 21.66 -13.93 -23.19
N ASP A 433 21.21 -14.69 -24.20
CA ASP A 433 21.86 -14.69 -25.52
C ASP A 433 21.75 -13.31 -26.18
N THR A 434 20.55 -12.76 -26.20
CA THR A 434 20.23 -11.40 -26.66
C THR A 434 19.03 -10.87 -25.88
N ARG A 435 18.96 -9.56 -25.66
CA ARG A 435 17.80 -8.93 -25.03
C ARG A 435 16.60 -8.96 -25.97
N ALA A 436 15.42 -9.26 -25.45
CA ALA A 436 14.20 -9.23 -26.25
C ALA A 436 13.91 -7.82 -26.76
N THR A 437 13.33 -7.74 -27.96
CA THR A 437 12.86 -6.45 -28.51
C THR A 437 11.59 -6.03 -27.76
N LEU A 438 11.64 -4.86 -27.15
CA LEU A 438 10.54 -4.29 -26.38
C LEU A 438 9.43 -3.74 -27.27
N SER A 439 8.21 -3.72 -26.76
CA SER A 439 7.02 -3.24 -27.46
C SER A 439 6.92 -1.72 -27.38
N SER A 440 6.57 -1.07 -28.48
CA SER A 440 6.28 0.37 -28.52
C SER A 440 4.83 0.72 -28.19
N THR A 441 4.00 -0.28 -27.83
CA THR A 441 2.56 -0.11 -27.55
C THR A 441 2.10 -0.87 -26.32
N GLN A 442 2.95 -1.70 -25.75
CA GLN A 442 2.68 -2.42 -24.50
C GLN A 442 3.29 -1.61 -23.36
N ASP A 443 2.62 -1.59 -22.25
CA ASP A 443 2.98 -1.10 -20.95
C ASP A 443 2.89 -2.33 -20.04
N SER A 444 4.05 -2.89 -19.67
CA SER A 444 4.10 -4.21 -19.02
C SER A 444 3.96 -4.14 -17.51
N ASP A 445 4.25 -3.01 -16.90
CA ASP A 445 4.16 -2.79 -15.45
C ASP A 445 3.00 -1.86 -15.05
N GLY A 446 2.36 -1.17 -16.02
CA GLY A 446 1.15 -0.40 -15.80
C GLY A 446 1.38 1.03 -15.32
N ASP A 447 2.57 1.58 -15.53
CA ASP A 447 2.94 2.93 -15.06
C ASP A 447 2.57 4.05 -16.04
N THR A 448 2.00 3.71 -17.22
CA THR A 448 1.61 4.57 -18.35
C THR A 448 2.70 4.89 -19.37
N LEU A 449 3.93 4.46 -19.16
CA LEU A 449 4.99 4.47 -20.16
C LEU A 449 4.92 3.16 -20.97
N THR A 450 5.49 3.16 -22.16
CA THR A 450 5.58 1.93 -22.94
C THR A 450 6.92 1.26 -22.70
N ASP A 451 6.99 -0.08 -22.78
CA ASP A 451 8.21 -0.86 -22.59
C ASP A 451 9.44 -0.27 -23.34
N THR A 452 9.22 0.27 -24.55
CA THR A 452 10.29 0.90 -25.35
C THR A 452 10.73 2.26 -24.79
N GLN A 453 9.87 2.99 -24.09
CA GLN A 453 10.21 4.28 -23.48
C GLN A 453 11.11 4.10 -22.24
N GLU A 454 10.88 3.03 -21.50
CA GLU A 454 11.63 2.70 -20.29
C GLU A 454 12.89 1.91 -20.60
N GLY A 455 12.77 0.85 -21.36
CA GLY A 455 13.93 0.10 -21.86
C GLY A 455 14.41 -1.00 -20.91
N TRP A 456 15.66 -1.46 -21.12
CA TRP A 456 16.34 -2.48 -20.33
C TRP A 456 17.22 -1.90 -19.22
N ALA A 457 17.08 -0.60 -18.91
CA ALA A 457 17.76 -0.03 -17.77
C ALA A 457 17.21 -0.65 -16.47
N ASP A 458 17.96 -0.55 -15.41
CA ASP A 458 17.65 -0.98 -14.05
C ASP A 458 18.09 0.21 -13.19
N SER A 459 17.16 1.15 -13.00
CA SER A 459 17.48 2.50 -12.54
C SER A 459 17.80 2.57 -11.05
N ASP A 460 17.24 1.66 -10.25
CA ASP A 460 17.46 1.57 -8.81
C ASP A 460 18.38 0.39 -8.42
N ASN A 461 18.83 -0.39 -9.44
CA ASN A 461 19.78 -1.47 -9.27
C ASN A 461 19.21 -2.67 -8.45
N ASP A 462 17.93 -2.91 -8.54
CA ASP A 462 17.23 -4.02 -7.86
C ASP A 462 17.24 -5.34 -8.64
N GLY A 463 17.56 -5.27 -9.94
CA GLY A 463 17.62 -6.42 -10.86
C GLY A 463 16.38 -6.60 -11.71
N VAL A 464 15.32 -5.84 -11.49
CA VAL A 464 14.15 -5.75 -12.36
C VAL A 464 14.41 -4.66 -13.40
N PRO A 465 14.28 -4.93 -14.71
CA PRO A 465 14.41 -3.87 -15.72
C PRO A 465 13.26 -2.86 -15.65
N ASP A 466 13.56 -1.58 -15.88
CA ASP A 466 12.59 -0.47 -15.78
C ASP A 466 11.25 -0.75 -16.48
N TYR A 467 11.25 -1.43 -17.64
CA TYR A 467 9.99 -1.76 -18.35
C TYR A 467 9.08 -2.78 -17.63
N LEU A 468 9.51 -3.34 -16.52
CA LEU A 468 8.74 -4.24 -15.65
C LEU A 468 8.63 -3.70 -14.22
N ASP A 469 9.25 -2.55 -13.96
CA ASP A 469 9.33 -1.95 -12.64
C ASP A 469 8.71 -0.54 -12.64
N ALA A 470 7.42 -0.49 -12.33
CA ALA A 470 6.69 0.77 -12.20
C ALA A 470 7.24 1.71 -11.11
N ILE A 471 8.26 1.31 -10.36
CA ILE A 471 8.79 2.05 -9.21
C ILE A 471 10.29 1.84 -9.04
N SER A 472 11.07 2.77 -9.50
CA SER A 472 12.52 2.79 -9.30
C SER A 472 12.89 3.30 -7.90
N GLU A 473 12.47 2.59 -6.85
CA GLU A 473 12.80 2.90 -5.44
C GLU A 473 13.53 1.71 -4.81
N PRO A 474 14.80 1.84 -4.38
CA PRO A 474 15.65 0.70 -4.03
C PRO A 474 15.17 -0.13 -2.83
N ASN A 475 14.26 0.37 -2.01
CA ASN A 475 13.69 -0.36 -0.87
C ASN A 475 12.28 -0.91 -1.12
N LEU A 476 11.80 -0.85 -2.35
CA LEU A 476 10.49 -1.33 -2.79
C LEU A 476 10.65 -2.21 -4.03
N MET A 477 9.98 -3.35 -4.05
CA MET A 477 10.00 -4.25 -5.21
C MET A 477 8.64 -4.90 -5.41
N PRO A 478 8.10 -4.96 -6.65
CA PRO A 478 6.88 -5.70 -6.91
C PRO A 478 7.11 -7.20 -6.73
N ILE A 479 6.12 -7.90 -6.17
CA ILE A 479 6.18 -9.38 -6.06
C ILE A 479 6.27 -10.02 -7.44
N ALA A 480 5.60 -9.44 -8.42
CA ALA A 480 5.66 -9.80 -9.84
C ALA A 480 5.34 -8.56 -10.68
N ALA A 481 5.75 -8.53 -11.95
CA ALA A 481 5.42 -7.47 -12.88
C ALA A 481 3.89 -7.18 -12.88
N ASN A 482 3.53 -5.90 -12.89
CA ASN A 482 2.14 -5.44 -12.84
C ASN A 482 1.36 -5.94 -11.61
N SER A 483 2.04 -6.10 -10.47
CA SER A 483 1.45 -6.48 -9.20
C SER A 483 1.17 -5.24 -8.34
N ASP A 484 -0.02 -5.18 -7.74
CA ASP A 484 -0.35 -4.17 -6.73
C ASP A 484 0.25 -4.50 -5.34
N ASN A 485 0.94 -5.64 -5.22
CA ASN A 485 1.59 -6.10 -4.01
C ASN A 485 3.10 -5.85 -4.08
N TRP A 486 3.62 -5.14 -3.10
CA TRP A 486 5.01 -4.69 -3.02
C TRP A 486 5.65 -5.17 -1.73
N VAL A 487 6.83 -5.76 -1.86
CA VAL A 487 7.71 -6.01 -0.72
C VAL A 487 8.43 -4.70 -0.39
N GLN A 488 8.47 -4.34 0.88
CA GLN A 488 9.06 -3.10 1.35
C GLN A 488 10.09 -3.37 2.46
N THR A 489 11.20 -2.65 2.39
CA THR A 489 12.23 -2.62 3.43
C THR A 489 12.44 -1.21 3.97
N GLU A 490 13.32 -1.06 4.95
CA GLU A 490 13.64 0.23 5.56
C GLU A 490 14.31 1.19 4.56
N ASN A 491 14.18 2.48 4.79
CA ASN A 491 14.90 3.49 4.03
C ASN A 491 16.42 3.26 4.13
N GLY A 492 17.17 3.54 3.06
CA GLY A 492 18.60 3.31 3.01
C GLY A 492 19.02 1.87 2.70
N THR A 493 18.08 0.96 2.47
CA THR A 493 18.36 -0.40 1.99
C THR A 493 18.20 -0.50 0.48
N LEU A 494 18.90 -1.46 -0.13
CA LEU A 494 18.65 -1.94 -1.49
C LEU A 494 18.09 -3.37 -1.40
N LEU A 495 16.83 -3.53 -1.77
CA LEU A 495 16.18 -4.81 -1.99
C LEU A 495 16.43 -5.23 -3.43
N SER A 496 16.95 -6.40 -3.66
CA SER A 496 17.25 -6.87 -5.02
C SER A 496 16.87 -8.33 -5.21
N LEU A 497 16.64 -8.72 -6.49
CA LEU A 497 16.32 -10.10 -6.84
C LEU A 497 17.43 -11.06 -6.41
N GLY A 498 17.03 -12.21 -5.90
CA GLY A 498 17.91 -13.32 -5.60
C GLY A 498 18.42 -14.03 -6.86
N ALA A 499 19.32 -15.00 -6.65
CA ALA A 499 20.01 -15.66 -7.74
C ALA A 499 19.10 -16.51 -8.65
N THR A 500 17.96 -16.96 -8.15
CA THR A 500 17.00 -17.74 -8.92
C THR A 500 15.91 -16.83 -9.53
N ALA A 501 15.50 -15.80 -8.83
CA ALA A 501 14.49 -14.83 -9.30
C ALA A 501 14.98 -14.05 -10.53
N ILE A 502 16.22 -13.56 -10.51
CA ILE A 502 16.79 -12.73 -11.56
C ILE A 502 16.88 -13.43 -12.94
N VAL A 503 16.86 -14.76 -12.96
CA VAL A 503 16.92 -15.54 -14.22
C VAL A 503 15.55 -15.98 -14.71
N GLN A 504 14.49 -15.63 -14.01
CA GLN A 504 13.14 -15.90 -14.50
C GLN A 504 12.79 -14.94 -15.63
N PRO A 505 12.01 -15.39 -16.63
CA PRO A 505 11.68 -14.56 -17.79
C PRO A 505 10.85 -13.32 -17.47
N ASP A 506 10.16 -13.31 -16.35
CA ASP A 506 9.26 -12.27 -15.84
C ASP A 506 9.85 -11.49 -14.67
N PHE A 507 11.11 -11.77 -14.29
CA PHE A 507 11.79 -11.15 -13.15
C PHE A 507 10.96 -11.12 -11.87
N SER A 508 10.09 -12.13 -11.68
CA SER A 508 9.23 -12.23 -10.51
C SER A 508 10.04 -12.52 -9.25
N LEU A 509 9.82 -11.73 -8.20
CA LEU A 509 10.39 -11.95 -6.88
C LEU A 509 9.84 -13.25 -6.24
N SER A 510 8.55 -13.55 -6.52
CA SER A 510 7.88 -14.77 -6.04
C SER A 510 8.11 -15.93 -6.98
N LEU A 511 8.61 -17.01 -6.44
CA LEU A 511 8.94 -18.26 -7.13
C LEU A 511 8.11 -19.43 -6.60
N SER A 512 7.80 -20.39 -7.47
CA SER A 512 7.34 -21.70 -7.04
C SER A 512 8.52 -22.54 -6.50
N GLU A 513 8.23 -23.52 -5.67
CA GLU A 513 9.22 -24.51 -5.22
C GLU A 513 9.98 -25.15 -6.40
N GLN A 514 9.28 -25.40 -7.52
CA GLN A 514 9.90 -25.97 -8.72
C GLN A 514 10.89 -25.01 -9.39
N GLN A 515 10.61 -23.72 -9.42
CA GLN A 515 11.53 -22.70 -9.97
C GLN A 515 12.76 -22.55 -9.08
N LEU A 516 12.59 -22.59 -7.76
CA LEU A 516 13.69 -22.56 -6.81
C LEU A 516 14.54 -23.83 -6.83
N LEU A 517 14.12 -24.88 -7.57
CA LEU A 517 14.75 -26.22 -7.59
C LEU A 517 14.80 -26.87 -6.20
N ALA A 518 13.95 -26.42 -5.29
CA ALA A 518 13.79 -26.99 -3.96
C ALA A 518 13.12 -28.37 -4.03
N ALA A 519 13.41 -29.25 -3.05
CA ALA A 519 12.56 -30.38 -2.81
C ALA A 519 11.20 -29.91 -2.31
N ASN A 520 10.11 -30.49 -2.84
CA ASN A 520 8.78 -30.15 -2.36
C ASN A 520 8.70 -30.35 -0.83
N ASP A 521 8.06 -29.41 -0.15
CA ASP A 521 7.65 -29.61 1.23
C ASP A 521 6.30 -30.32 1.26
N ASP A 522 6.33 -31.65 1.47
CA ASP A 522 5.09 -32.47 1.40
C ASP A 522 4.02 -32.07 2.43
N TYR A 523 4.37 -31.24 3.40
CA TYR A 523 3.50 -30.84 4.50
C TYR A 523 3.01 -29.39 4.44
N PHE A 524 3.54 -28.60 3.51
CA PHE A 524 3.22 -27.18 3.39
C PHE A 524 2.98 -26.78 1.93
N ASP A 525 2.01 -25.90 1.74
CA ASP A 525 1.77 -25.20 0.50
C ASP A 525 2.22 -23.75 0.64
N PHE A 526 2.72 -23.14 -0.43
CA PHE A 526 3.13 -21.74 -0.47
C PHE A 526 2.19 -20.96 -1.40
N PRO A 527 1.04 -20.44 -0.91
CA PRO A 527 0.02 -19.85 -1.76
C PRO A 527 0.50 -18.63 -2.54
N ASP A 528 1.40 -17.84 -1.96
CA ASP A 528 2.01 -16.65 -2.58
C ASP A 528 3.41 -16.93 -3.14
N GLY A 529 3.83 -18.20 -3.17
CA GLY A 529 5.18 -18.60 -3.58
C GLY A 529 6.24 -18.30 -2.52
N LEU A 530 7.48 -18.28 -2.98
CA LEU A 530 8.68 -18.03 -2.18
C LEU A 530 9.37 -16.79 -2.71
N LEU A 531 9.67 -15.86 -1.86
CA LEU A 531 10.39 -14.64 -2.23
C LEU A 531 11.89 -14.95 -2.23
N ASP A 532 12.55 -14.80 -3.36
CA ASP A 532 14.00 -14.95 -3.51
C ASP A 532 14.65 -13.58 -3.68
N TYR A 533 15.19 -13.05 -2.59
CA TYR A 533 15.70 -11.67 -2.53
C TYR A 533 17.04 -11.59 -1.82
N ARG A 534 17.62 -10.39 -1.94
CA ARG A 534 18.83 -9.96 -1.25
C ARG A 534 18.64 -8.54 -0.72
N LEU A 535 19.14 -8.26 0.47
CA LEU A 535 19.14 -6.92 1.07
C LEU A 535 20.57 -6.49 1.34
N VAL A 536 20.88 -5.24 1.05
CA VAL A 536 22.14 -4.58 1.42
C VAL A 536 21.85 -3.17 1.91
N GLY A 537 22.84 -2.55 2.58
CA GLY A 537 22.75 -1.17 3.07
C GLY A 537 23.09 -1.03 4.56
N GLY A 538 22.79 -2.05 5.37
CA GLY A 538 23.20 -2.13 6.76
C GLY A 538 24.68 -2.50 6.91
N GLN A 539 25.25 -2.21 8.07
CA GLN A 539 26.58 -2.70 8.44
C GLN A 539 26.53 -4.19 8.84
N PRO A 540 27.68 -4.92 8.80
CA PRO A 540 27.72 -6.33 9.20
C PRO A 540 27.06 -6.59 10.56
N GLY A 541 26.11 -7.54 10.60
CA GLY A 541 25.31 -7.85 11.78
C GLY A 541 24.06 -6.99 11.97
N TYR A 542 23.67 -6.19 10.96
CA TYR A 542 22.46 -5.37 11.01
C TYR A 542 21.20 -6.25 11.05
N VAL A 543 20.14 -5.75 11.72
CA VAL A 543 18.82 -6.41 11.77
C VAL A 543 17.88 -5.70 10.80
N TYR A 544 17.67 -6.31 9.64
CA TYR A 544 16.79 -5.79 8.60
C TYR A 544 15.33 -6.03 8.92
N SER A 545 14.47 -5.10 8.54
CA SER A 545 13.02 -5.25 8.58
C SER A 545 12.46 -5.33 7.16
N LEU A 546 11.66 -6.35 6.89
CA LEU A 546 11.03 -6.63 5.60
C LEU A 546 9.52 -6.78 5.80
N VAL A 547 8.72 -6.12 4.96
CA VAL A 547 7.25 -6.25 4.93
C VAL A 547 6.83 -7.00 3.69
N ILE A 548 6.09 -8.07 3.89
CA ILE A 548 5.57 -8.96 2.84
C ILE A 548 4.04 -8.89 2.85
N PRO A 549 3.39 -8.38 1.80
CA PRO A 549 1.95 -8.52 1.63
C PRO A 549 1.59 -9.93 1.21
N THR A 550 0.50 -10.47 1.73
CA THR A 550 -0.03 -11.78 1.33
C THR A 550 -1.36 -11.63 0.58
N SER A 551 -1.55 -12.41 -0.48
CA SER A 551 -2.80 -12.42 -1.27
C SER A 551 -3.95 -13.08 -0.52
N PHE A 552 -3.64 -13.88 0.50
CA PHE A 552 -4.61 -14.55 1.36
C PHE A 552 -4.39 -14.14 2.81
N PRO A 553 -5.47 -14.01 3.61
CA PRO A 553 -5.30 -13.78 5.04
C PRO A 553 -4.53 -14.93 5.71
N VAL A 554 -3.63 -14.59 6.61
CA VAL A 554 -2.91 -15.55 7.45
C VAL A 554 -3.91 -16.47 8.14
N GLY A 555 -3.71 -17.76 7.97
CA GLY A 555 -4.51 -18.83 8.58
C GLY A 555 -3.99 -19.22 9.98
N PRO A 556 -4.78 -19.98 10.75
CA PRO A 556 -4.42 -20.38 12.12
C PRO A 556 -3.25 -21.39 12.20
N ARG A 557 -2.73 -21.85 11.08
CA ARG A 557 -1.65 -22.86 10.99
C ARG A 557 -0.53 -22.45 10.04
N ASP A 558 -0.54 -21.20 9.62
CA ASP A 558 0.50 -20.69 8.74
C ASP A 558 1.78 -20.45 9.56
N GLU A 559 2.89 -20.71 8.91
CA GLU A 559 4.24 -20.58 9.47
C GLU A 559 5.13 -19.85 8.45
N ILE A 560 6.19 -19.23 8.90
CA ILE A 560 7.23 -18.72 8.00
C ILE A 560 8.25 -19.83 7.77
N LYS A 561 8.46 -20.18 6.51
CA LYS A 561 9.45 -21.15 6.10
C LYS A 561 10.45 -20.58 5.13
N LYS A 562 11.63 -21.11 5.17
CA LYS A 562 12.80 -20.75 4.38
C LYS A 562 13.37 -21.96 3.70
N TYR A 563 13.99 -21.76 2.55
CA TYR A 563 14.79 -22.77 1.89
C TYR A 563 16.24 -22.34 1.88
N ILE A 564 17.09 -23.00 2.64
CA ILE A 564 18.52 -22.63 2.75
C ILE A 564 19.31 -23.19 1.56
N ASP A 565 19.36 -24.48 1.40
CA ASP A 565 20.01 -25.18 0.28
C ASP A 565 19.55 -26.63 0.19
N ASN A 566 20.03 -27.36 -0.80
CA ASN A 566 19.74 -28.81 -0.98
C ASN A 566 20.26 -29.72 0.15
N THR A 567 21.08 -29.20 1.07
CA THR A 567 21.67 -29.98 2.18
C THR A 567 20.85 -29.76 3.46
N LEU A 568 20.50 -28.53 3.76
CA LEU A 568 19.72 -28.13 4.94
C LEU A 568 18.20 -28.17 4.67
N GLY A 569 17.79 -28.01 3.41
CA GLY A 569 16.39 -28.05 2.98
C GLY A 569 15.52 -26.99 3.60
N TRP A 570 14.27 -27.34 3.82
CA TRP A 570 13.25 -26.49 4.43
C TRP A 570 13.52 -26.32 5.93
N GLN A 571 13.51 -25.07 6.37
CA GLN A 571 13.65 -24.68 7.77
C GLN A 571 12.49 -23.78 8.19
N LEU A 572 12.07 -23.90 9.44
CA LEU A 572 11.20 -22.91 10.07
C LEU A 572 12.00 -21.64 10.37
N PHE A 573 11.35 -20.50 10.28
CA PHE A 573 11.92 -19.24 10.73
C PHE A 573 12.26 -19.35 12.23
N THR A 574 13.47 -18.97 12.57
CA THR A 574 13.95 -19.02 13.96
C THR A 574 13.71 -17.67 14.60
N GLU A 575 12.90 -17.62 15.64
CA GLU A 575 12.69 -16.40 16.44
C GLU A 575 13.65 -16.34 17.62
N ASP A 576 14.28 -15.18 17.83
CA ASP A 576 15.16 -14.88 18.93
C ASP A 576 15.14 -13.37 19.28
N ALA A 577 16.19 -12.80 19.87
CA ALA A 577 16.21 -11.39 20.25
C ALA A 577 16.27 -10.44 19.04
N ASN A 578 16.87 -10.89 17.91
CA ASN A 578 17.10 -10.09 16.71
C ASN A 578 16.25 -10.56 15.54
N ASN A 579 15.63 -11.73 15.65
CA ASN A 579 14.81 -12.32 14.60
C ASN A 579 13.37 -12.47 15.09
N SER A 580 12.42 -11.88 14.41
CA SER A 580 11.01 -11.93 14.80
C SER A 580 10.04 -11.87 13.62
N VAL A 581 8.86 -12.42 13.87
CA VAL A 581 7.72 -12.33 12.96
C VAL A 581 6.65 -11.47 13.62
N ALA A 582 6.05 -10.57 12.86
CA ALA A 582 4.89 -9.79 13.29
C ALA A 582 3.92 -9.64 12.11
N SER A 583 2.64 -9.41 12.39
CA SER A 583 1.66 -9.29 11.33
C SER A 583 0.53 -8.33 11.68
N VAL A 584 -0.15 -7.83 10.66
CA VAL A 584 -1.30 -6.93 10.79
C VAL A 584 -2.24 -7.10 9.59
N ALA A 585 -3.52 -6.79 9.78
CA ALA A 585 -4.45 -6.66 8.67
C ALA A 585 -4.17 -5.35 7.91
N ALA A 586 -4.01 -5.43 6.60
CA ALA A 586 -3.83 -4.23 5.77
C ALA A 586 -5.01 -3.27 5.95
N THR A 587 -4.72 -2.01 6.08
CA THR A 587 -5.73 -0.97 6.01
C THR A 587 -5.89 -0.58 4.55
N SER A 588 -7.09 -0.78 4.00
CA SER A 588 -7.40 -0.41 2.61
C SER A 588 -6.53 -1.08 1.54
N GLY A 589 -6.03 -2.30 1.81
CA GLY A 589 -5.28 -3.11 0.84
C GLY A 589 -3.79 -2.85 0.78
N THR A 590 -3.25 -1.92 1.58
CA THR A 590 -1.80 -1.65 1.66
C THR A 590 -1.23 -1.97 3.02
N CYS A 591 0.01 -2.48 3.04
CA CYS A 591 0.73 -2.77 4.27
C CYS A 591 1.34 -1.49 4.87
N PRO A 592 1.32 -1.35 6.21
CA PRO A 592 2.09 -0.31 6.88
C PRO A 592 3.59 -0.47 6.61
N GLU A 593 4.33 0.64 6.67
CA GLU A 593 5.78 0.64 6.49
C GLU A 593 6.52 -0.25 7.52
N PRO A 594 7.74 -0.72 7.22
CA PRO A 594 8.57 -1.46 8.17
C PRO A 594 8.76 -0.68 9.48
N GLY A 595 8.69 -1.38 10.61
CA GLY A 595 8.86 -0.78 11.93
C GLY A 595 7.60 -0.07 12.48
N SER A 596 6.49 -0.06 11.76
CA SER A 596 5.23 0.52 12.24
C SER A 596 4.73 -0.16 13.51
N ASP A 597 4.27 0.64 14.48
CA ASP A 597 3.66 0.16 15.73
C ASP A 597 2.33 -0.62 15.53
N LEU A 598 1.81 -0.65 14.31
CA LEU A 598 0.62 -1.41 13.98
C LEU A 598 0.88 -2.92 13.92
N TYR A 599 2.14 -3.35 13.70
CA TYR A 599 2.49 -4.76 13.66
C TYR A 599 2.45 -5.39 15.04
N VAL A 600 1.75 -6.52 15.14
CA VAL A 600 1.62 -7.32 16.36
C VAL A 600 2.47 -8.59 16.21
N LEU A 601 3.28 -8.91 17.21
CA LEU A 601 4.16 -10.09 17.20
C LEU A 601 3.39 -11.38 16.88
N GLY A 602 4.02 -12.22 16.08
CA GLY A 602 3.53 -13.51 15.57
C GLY A 602 2.72 -13.38 14.28
N LEU A 603 2.40 -14.53 13.67
CA LEU A 603 1.44 -14.65 12.58
C LEU A 603 0.03 -14.66 13.17
N ASN A 604 -0.69 -13.56 13.04
CA ASN A 604 -2.02 -13.39 13.59
C ASN A 604 -3.09 -13.72 12.54
N GLU A 605 -4.02 -14.62 12.87
CA GLU A 605 -5.09 -15.03 11.96
C GLU A 605 -5.87 -13.84 11.41
N GLY A 606 -6.06 -13.81 10.10
CA GLY A 606 -6.77 -12.74 9.39
C GLY A 606 -5.88 -11.56 8.98
N SER A 607 -4.59 -11.54 9.35
CA SER A 607 -3.62 -10.58 8.84
C SER A 607 -3.28 -10.87 7.38
N ASN A 608 -2.91 -9.84 6.64
CA ASN A 608 -2.42 -9.97 5.26
C ASN A 608 -1.17 -9.11 4.98
N CYS A 609 -0.53 -8.63 6.04
CA CYS A 609 0.78 -8.00 6.02
C CYS A 609 1.65 -8.69 7.06
N VAL A 610 2.78 -9.22 6.64
CA VAL A 610 3.74 -9.92 7.51
C VAL A 610 5.03 -9.10 7.53
N GLN A 611 5.51 -8.76 8.71
CA GLN A 611 6.82 -8.14 8.91
C GLN A 611 7.78 -9.18 9.47
N LEU A 612 8.93 -9.31 8.83
CA LEU A 612 10.07 -10.11 9.32
C LEU A 612 11.17 -9.16 9.80
N LYS A 613 11.77 -9.47 10.93
CA LYS A 613 13.07 -8.92 11.33
C LYS A 613 14.10 -10.03 11.23
N ILE A 614 15.20 -9.77 10.53
CA ILE A 614 16.21 -10.78 10.20
C ILE A 614 17.60 -10.20 10.42
N GLU A 615 18.41 -10.85 11.26
CA GLU A 615 19.80 -10.47 11.52
C GLU A 615 20.71 -10.98 10.41
N ASP A 616 21.52 -10.11 9.82
CA ASP A 616 22.63 -10.46 8.92
C ASP A 616 23.66 -11.33 9.65
N GLY A 617 24.00 -12.49 9.10
CA GLY A 617 24.79 -13.52 9.75
C GLY A 617 24.05 -14.33 10.83
N GLY A 618 22.75 -14.06 11.02
CA GLY A 618 21.89 -14.75 11.96
C GLY A 618 21.36 -16.10 11.46
N PRO A 619 20.53 -16.78 12.25
CA PRO A 619 20.02 -18.14 11.91
C PRO A 619 19.06 -18.12 10.71
N ASN A 620 18.56 -16.95 10.33
CA ASN A 620 17.66 -16.79 9.20
C ASN A 620 18.34 -16.20 7.96
N ASP A 621 19.59 -15.85 8.01
CA ASP A 621 20.38 -15.48 6.85
C ASP A 621 20.93 -16.75 6.15
N ALA A 622 20.60 -16.92 4.86
CA ALA A 622 20.96 -18.16 4.15
C ALA A 622 22.45 -18.27 3.86
N ASP A 623 23.21 -17.18 3.77
CA ASP A 623 24.66 -17.24 3.60
C ASP A 623 25.40 -17.35 4.94
N GLY A 624 24.73 -17.04 6.05
CA GLY A 624 25.23 -17.19 7.43
C GLY A 624 26.44 -16.32 7.73
N GLN A 625 26.66 -15.24 6.99
CA GLN A 625 27.80 -14.35 7.12
C GLN A 625 27.35 -12.95 7.53
N ALA A 626 27.86 -12.43 8.64
CA ALA A 626 27.66 -11.02 8.99
C ALA A 626 28.53 -10.16 8.06
N ASN A 627 27.96 -9.74 6.95
CA ASN A 627 28.67 -9.07 5.87
C ASN A 627 27.93 -7.82 5.32
N GLY A 628 26.83 -7.42 5.98
CA GLY A 628 25.98 -6.33 5.55
C GLY A 628 25.01 -6.70 4.41
N MET A 629 24.96 -8.00 4.07
CA MET A 629 24.09 -8.53 3.03
C MET A 629 23.27 -9.68 3.55
N LEU A 630 21.96 -9.56 3.52
CA LEU A 630 21.03 -10.64 3.81
C LEU A 630 20.64 -11.37 2.53
N VAL A 631 20.68 -12.70 2.54
CA VAL A 631 20.22 -13.57 1.45
C VAL A 631 19.13 -14.48 2.00
N ASP A 632 17.92 -14.44 1.42
CA ASP A 632 16.82 -15.23 1.98
C ASP A 632 15.74 -15.60 0.97
N PRO A 633 15.60 -16.92 0.65
CA PRO A 633 14.37 -17.43 0.06
C PRO A 633 13.35 -17.75 1.17
N VAL A 634 12.31 -16.95 1.33
CA VAL A 634 11.31 -17.08 2.40
C VAL A 634 9.88 -17.06 1.85
N GLY A 635 8.96 -17.72 2.54
CA GLY A 635 7.53 -17.65 2.22
C GLY A 635 6.64 -17.90 3.42
N VAL A 636 5.42 -17.36 3.33
CA VAL A 636 4.31 -17.73 4.23
C VAL A 636 3.79 -19.08 3.77
N ALA A 637 3.96 -20.10 4.61
CA ALA A 637 3.62 -21.46 4.33
C ALA A 637 2.34 -21.85 5.05
N SER A 638 1.36 -22.35 4.32
CA SER A 638 0.12 -22.91 4.86
C SER A 638 0.26 -24.41 5.06
N LYS A 639 0.12 -24.87 6.30
CA LYS A 639 0.24 -26.30 6.59
C LYS A 639 -0.83 -27.10 5.87
N TYR A 640 -0.40 -28.09 5.07
CA TYR A 640 -1.29 -28.96 4.33
C TYR A 640 -2.16 -29.79 5.28
N ILE A 641 -3.46 -29.65 5.15
CA ILE A 641 -4.46 -30.47 5.85
C ILE A 641 -5.01 -31.47 4.86
N GLY A 642 -4.29 -32.58 4.68
CA GLY A 642 -4.75 -33.63 3.77
C GLY A 642 -6.10 -34.23 4.20
N THR A 643 -6.77 -34.84 3.25
CA THR A 643 -7.99 -35.64 3.51
C THR A 643 -7.58 -37.04 3.94
N PRO A 644 -7.99 -37.52 5.14
CA PRO A 644 -7.68 -38.88 5.56
C PRO A 644 -8.32 -39.88 4.60
N SER A 645 -7.60 -40.96 4.30
CA SER A 645 -8.00 -42.01 3.36
C SER A 645 -8.17 -43.36 4.02
N ASP A 646 -8.82 -44.29 3.30
CA ASP A 646 -9.01 -45.69 3.73
C ASP A 646 -7.69 -46.45 3.87
N SER A 647 -6.54 -45.88 3.45
CA SER A 647 -5.21 -46.44 3.69
C SER A 647 -4.73 -46.21 5.13
N SER A 648 -5.39 -45.33 5.89
CA SER A 648 -5.12 -45.14 7.31
C SER A 648 -5.32 -46.44 8.11
N THR A 649 -4.47 -46.68 9.08
CA THR A 649 -4.46 -47.91 9.84
C THR A 649 -4.63 -47.68 11.33
N ALA A 650 -5.27 -48.62 11.99
CA ALA A 650 -5.36 -48.68 13.45
C ALA A 650 -4.95 -50.05 13.94
N THR A 651 -4.01 -50.10 14.87
CA THR A 651 -3.47 -51.36 15.41
C THR A 651 -3.43 -51.33 16.93
N LEU A 652 -3.63 -52.49 17.55
CA LEU A 652 -3.50 -52.72 18.99
C LEU A 652 -2.15 -53.37 19.27
N ASN A 653 -1.48 -53.00 20.36
CA ASN A 653 -0.25 -53.66 20.79
C ASN A 653 -0.49 -55.03 21.46
N ASP A 654 -1.71 -55.29 21.88
CA ASP A 654 -2.19 -56.61 22.38
C ASP A 654 -3.70 -56.71 22.09
N ASP A 655 -4.17 -57.88 21.69
CA ASP A 655 -5.57 -58.17 21.42
C ASP A 655 -6.34 -58.80 22.62
N GLN A 656 -5.68 -58.92 23.77
CA GLN A 656 -6.22 -59.49 24.98
C GLN A 656 -6.09 -58.57 26.16
N ILE A 657 -7.21 -58.33 26.86
CA ILE A 657 -7.23 -57.60 28.12
C ILE A 657 -8.12 -58.29 29.14
N THR A 658 -7.86 -58.08 30.43
CA THR A 658 -8.60 -58.71 31.53
C THR A 658 -9.79 -57.85 31.95
N SER A 659 -10.98 -58.46 32.10
CA SER A 659 -12.23 -57.77 32.54
C SER A 659 -12.17 -57.38 34.01
N ASN A 660 -11.41 -56.33 34.33
CA ASN A 660 -11.22 -55.84 35.69
C ASN A 660 -11.46 -54.31 35.79
N GLY A 661 -11.88 -53.66 34.71
CA GLY A 661 -12.12 -52.21 34.61
C GLY A 661 -10.86 -51.35 34.66
N SER A 662 -9.68 -51.92 34.67
CA SER A 662 -8.39 -51.18 34.79
C SER A 662 -7.27 -51.66 33.89
N ASP A 663 -7.38 -52.92 33.35
CA ASP A 663 -6.38 -53.42 32.38
C ASP A 663 -6.50 -52.66 31.06
N SER A 664 -5.38 -52.38 30.44
CA SER A 664 -5.37 -51.55 29.24
C SER A 664 -4.30 -51.94 28.25
N VAL A 665 -4.58 -51.65 26.98
CA VAL A 665 -3.65 -51.81 25.85
C VAL A 665 -3.57 -50.46 25.11
N THR A 666 -2.53 -50.30 24.31
CA THR A 666 -2.35 -49.12 23.48
C THR A 666 -2.88 -49.38 22.08
N ILE A 667 -3.71 -48.47 21.59
CA ILE A 667 -4.05 -48.37 20.19
C ILE A 667 -3.16 -47.34 19.51
N THR A 668 -2.60 -47.70 18.36
CA THR A 668 -1.84 -46.80 17.48
C THR A 668 -2.58 -46.65 16.19
N VAL A 669 -2.84 -45.40 15.82
CA VAL A 669 -3.47 -44.99 14.56
C VAL A 669 -2.39 -44.28 13.72
N THR A 670 -2.21 -44.74 12.47
CA THR A 670 -1.36 -44.05 11.49
C THR A 670 -2.26 -43.54 10.38
N VAL A 671 -2.28 -42.24 10.19
CA VAL A 671 -3.17 -41.59 9.23
C VAL A 671 -2.43 -41.28 7.94
N PHE A 672 -3.05 -41.63 6.81
CA PHE A 672 -2.54 -41.38 5.46
C PHE A 672 -3.61 -40.70 4.59
N ASP A 673 -3.19 -39.88 3.66
CA ASP A 673 -4.01 -39.45 2.54
C ASP A 673 -4.10 -40.52 1.44
N ALA A 674 -4.78 -40.18 0.32
CA ALA A 674 -4.92 -41.11 -0.82
C ALA A 674 -3.59 -41.32 -1.58
N GLN A 675 -2.59 -40.47 -1.42
CA GLN A 675 -1.27 -40.55 -2.00
C GLN A 675 -0.28 -41.32 -1.14
N GLY A 676 -0.65 -41.58 0.11
CA GLY A 676 0.18 -42.32 1.08
C GLY A 676 1.02 -41.41 1.97
N LEU A 677 0.78 -40.06 1.90
CA LEU A 677 1.39 -39.11 2.81
C LEU A 677 0.80 -39.29 4.22
N LYS A 678 1.64 -39.24 5.24
CA LYS A 678 1.22 -39.25 6.63
C LYS A 678 0.68 -37.92 7.07
N LEU A 679 -0.53 -37.90 7.63
CA LEU A 679 -1.24 -36.66 7.99
C LEU A 679 -1.14 -36.36 9.48
N GLU A 680 -0.76 -35.14 9.80
CA GLU A 680 -0.72 -34.58 11.16
C GLU A 680 -1.95 -33.72 11.48
N ASP A 681 -2.12 -33.39 12.76
CA ASP A 681 -3.18 -32.52 13.27
C ASP A 681 -4.62 -32.98 12.99
N MET A 682 -4.79 -34.30 12.84
CA MET A 682 -6.09 -34.92 12.67
C MET A 682 -6.86 -35.02 13.98
N THR A 683 -8.16 -34.80 13.93
CA THR A 683 -9.04 -35.11 15.04
C THR A 683 -9.41 -36.57 15.04
N ILE A 684 -9.01 -37.30 16.08
CA ILE A 684 -9.27 -38.74 16.19
C ILE A 684 -10.16 -39.02 17.39
N SER A 685 -11.22 -39.81 17.18
CA SER A 685 -12.07 -40.34 18.21
C SER A 685 -12.32 -41.85 18.01
N ALA A 686 -12.64 -42.55 19.07
CA ALA A 686 -12.92 -43.96 18.96
C ALA A 686 -14.20 -44.35 19.73
N SER A 687 -14.93 -45.32 19.19
CA SER A 687 -16.03 -45.97 19.86
C SER A 687 -15.84 -47.50 19.92
N ALA A 688 -16.18 -48.09 21.07
CA ALA A 688 -16.08 -49.52 21.29
C ALA A 688 -17.43 -50.22 21.19
N SER A 689 -17.51 -51.35 20.54
CA SER A 689 -18.77 -52.11 20.40
C SER A 689 -19.21 -52.84 21.71
N LEU A 690 -18.25 -53.18 22.58
CA LEU A 690 -18.55 -53.76 23.89
C LEU A 690 -18.73 -52.65 24.94
N SER A 691 -19.91 -52.60 25.56
CA SER A 691 -20.22 -51.61 26.59
C SER A 691 -19.26 -51.71 27.78
N GLY A 692 -18.73 -50.55 28.19
CA GLY A 692 -17.79 -50.43 29.29
C GLY A 692 -16.32 -50.50 28.89
N VAL A 693 -15.99 -50.85 27.66
CA VAL A 693 -14.65 -50.57 27.10
C VAL A 693 -14.55 -49.09 26.79
N SER A 694 -13.48 -48.43 27.20
CA SER A 694 -13.26 -46.98 26.99
C SER A 694 -11.92 -46.74 26.32
N VAL A 695 -11.88 -45.71 25.47
CA VAL A 695 -10.67 -45.23 24.81
C VAL A 695 -10.37 -43.82 25.29
N SER A 696 -9.14 -43.58 25.71
CA SER A 696 -8.71 -42.22 26.08
C SER A 696 -8.68 -41.27 24.86
N SER A 697 -8.47 -39.98 25.08
CA SER A 697 -8.12 -39.05 24.00
C SER A 697 -6.83 -39.49 23.30
N PHE A 698 -6.79 -39.33 21.98
CA PHE A 698 -5.58 -39.61 21.21
C PHE A 698 -4.58 -38.47 21.41
N SER A 699 -3.30 -38.83 21.45
CA SER A 699 -2.16 -37.94 21.46
C SER A 699 -1.31 -38.17 20.22
N GLN A 700 -0.97 -37.10 19.50
CA GLN A 700 -0.05 -37.14 18.35
C GLN A 700 1.37 -37.44 18.82
N GLN A 701 2.04 -38.34 18.12
CA GLN A 701 3.42 -38.76 18.39
C GLN A 701 4.41 -38.24 17.32
N GLY A 702 3.93 -37.51 16.31
CA GLY A 702 4.66 -37.08 15.12
C GLY A 702 4.48 -38.03 13.94
N GLU A 703 4.87 -37.60 12.76
CA GLU A 703 4.79 -38.33 11.50
C GLU A 703 3.45 -39.06 11.26
N GLY A 704 2.34 -38.40 11.51
CA GLY A 704 1.00 -38.98 11.29
C GLY A 704 0.63 -40.13 12.23
N VAL A 705 1.34 -40.30 13.34
CA VAL A 705 1.08 -41.38 14.31
C VAL A 705 0.40 -40.82 15.55
N TYR A 706 -0.68 -41.47 15.95
CA TYR A 706 -1.50 -41.10 17.12
C TYR A 706 -1.69 -42.29 18.02
N THR A 707 -1.64 -42.13 19.34
CA THR A 707 -1.81 -43.21 20.31
C THR A 707 -2.88 -42.87 21.36
N ALA A 708 -3.59 -43.86 21.79
CA ALA A 708 -4.52 -43.77 22.90
C ALA A 708 -4.50 -45.09 23.74
N SER A 709 -5.01 -45.04 24.97
CA SER A 709 -5.18 -46.20 25.84
C SER A 709 -6.60 -46.72 25.73
N VAL A 710 -6.72 -48.05 25.49
CA VAL A 710 -8.00 -48.79 25.51
C VAL A 710 -8.10 -49.55 26.82
N THR A 711 -9.08 -49.18 27.66
CA THR A 711 -9.25 -49.76 28.99
C THR A 711 -10.38 -50.79 29.00
N ALA A 712 -10.15 -51.94 29.64
CA ALA A 712 -11.09 -53.06 29.75
C ALA A 712 -12.39 -52.66 30.45
N SER A 713 -13.49 -53.27 30.01
CA SER A 713 -14.75 -53.29 30.78
C SER A 713 -14.66 -54.28 31.95
N ASN A 714 -15.65 -54.21 32.86
CA ASN A 714 -15.86 -55.22 33.89
C ASN A 714 -16.61 -56.49 33.35
N THR A 715 -16.99 -56.45 32.08
CA THR A 715 -17.71 -57.55 31.42
C THR A 715 -16.84 -58.16 30.35
N SER A 716 -16.68 -59.50 30.38
CA SER A 716 -15.95 -60.25 29.36
C SER A 716 -16.75 -60.33 28.05
N GLY A 717 -16.04 -60.29 26.93
CA GLY A 717 -16.62 -60.31 25.57
C GLY A 717 -15.62 -59.90 24.55
N THR A 718 -16.02 -59.80 23.29
CA THR A 718 -15.20 -59.28 22.20
C THR A 718 -15.73 -57.91 21.82
N SER A 719 -14.81 -56.91 21.61
CA SER A 719 -15.12 -55.59 21.14
C SER A 719 -14.34 -55.27 19.86
N THR A 720 -15.00 -54.61 18.93
CA THR A 720 -14.33 -53.91 17.85
C THR A 720 -14.25 -52.41 18.21
N LEU A 721 -13.26 -51.73 17.70
CA LEU A 721 -13.08 -50.29 17.86
C LEU A 721 -13.25 -49.60 16.50
N ASP A 722 -14.24 -48.73 16.40
CA ASP A 722 -14.41 -47.91 15.21
C ASP A 722 -13.75 -46.56 15.50
N ILE A 723 -12.74 -46.27 14.69
CA ILE A 723 -11.90 -45.06 14.79
C ILE A 723 -12.36 -44.07 13.74
N THR A 724 -12.84 -42.91 14.18
CA THR A 724 -13.19 -41.80 13.29
C THR A 724 -12.01 -40.86 13.24
N ILE A 725 -11.53 -40.60 12.03
CA ILE A 725 -10.42 -39.69 11.74
C ILE A 725 -10.96 -38.57 10.88
N GLY A 726 -10.76 -37.33 11.28
CA GLY A 726 -11.24 -36.17 10.52
C GLY A 726 -10.25 -35.01 10.52
N ASN A 727 -10.30 -34.21 9.48
CA ASN A 727 -9.53 -32.97 9.31
C ASN A 727 -10.33 -31.71 9.64
N GLY A 728 -11.55 -31.84 10.16
CA GLY A 728 -12.48 -30.75 10.45
C GLY A 728 -13.53 -30.53 9.36
N THR A 729 -13.28 -30.96 8.12
CA THR A 729 -14.23 -30.89 6.99
C THR A 729 -14.69 -32.26 6.53
N GLU A 730 -13.80 -33.23 6.47
CA GLU A 730 -14.05 -34.61 6.05
C GLU A 730 -13.64 -35.59 7.13
N SER A 731 -14.24 -36.77 7.15
CA SER A 731 -13.89 -37.83 8.08
C SER A 731 -14.11 -39.21 7.49
N ILE A 732 -13.25 -40.14 7.91
CA ILE A 732 -13.34 -41.57 7.60
C ILE A 732 -13.48 -42.38 8.89
N VAL A 733 -13.92 -43.63 8.75
CA VAL A 733 -13.99 -44.59 9.86
C VAL A 733 -13.12 -45.79 9.52
N VAL A 734 -12.12 -46.08 10.36
CA VAL A 734 -11.28 -47.22 10.29
C VAL A 734 -11.68 -48.18 11.42
N THR A 735 -11.97 -49.41 11.09
CA THR A 735 -12.31 -50.46 12.07
C THR A 735 -11.09 -51.31 12.37
N THR A 736 -10.73 -51.42 13.64
CA THR A 736 -9.62 -52.28 14.09
C THR A 736 -10.00 -53.77 14.12
N GLU A 737 -9.01 -54.66 14.29
CA GLU A 737 -9.24 -56.01 14.69
C GLU A 737 -9.95 -56.08 16.06
N SER A 738 -10.58 -57.19 16.36
CA SER A 738 -11.30 -57.39 17.62
C SER A 738 -10.38 -57.55 18.83
N ILE A 739 -10.68 -56.82 19.89
CA ILE A 739 -10.06 -57.03 21.21
C ILE A 739 -10.91 -57.98 22.07
N THR A 740 -10.28 -58.96 22.73
CA THR A 740 -10.93 -59.89 23.61
C THR A 740 -10.74 -59.49 25.07
N VAL A 741 -11.84 -59.22 25.73
CA VAL A 741 -11.91 -58.97 27.19
C VAL A 741 -12.16 -60.27 27.90
N SER A 742 -11.15 -60.86 28.51
CA SER A 742 -11.20 -62.18 29.16
C SER A 742 -11.52 -62.06 30.65
N SER A 743 -12.28 -63.01 31.19
CA SER A 743 -12.49 -63.06 32.66
C SER A 743 -11.16 -63.24 33.37
N PRO A 744 -10.96 -62.60 34.55
CA PRO A 744 -9.78 -62.88 35.38
C PRO A 744 -9.66 -64.40 35.65
N PRO A 745 -8.43 -64.96 35.62
CA PRO A 745 -8.27 -66.37 35.96
C PRO A 745 -8.88 -66.63 37.34
N ALA A 746 -9.67 -67.73 37.43
CA ALA A 746 -10.32 -68.09 38.69
C ALA A 746 -9.19 -68.32 39.77
N PRO A 747 -9.40 -67.76 40.97
CA PRO A 747 -8.46 -68.02 42.04
C PRO A 747 -8.21 -69.50 42.19
N PRO A 748 -7.00 -69.98 42.41
CA PRO A 748 -6.70 -71.42 42.58
C PRO A 748 -7.62 -71.96 43.69
N THR A 749 -8.35 -73.03 43.39
CA THR A 749 -9.17 -73.75 44.37
C THR A 749 -8.28 -74.23 45.49
N PRO A 750 -8.57 -73.92 46.79
CA PRO A 750 -7.77 -74.44 47.89
C PRO A 750 -7.77 -75.94 47.84
N ALA A 751 -6.56 -76.53 47.90
CA ALA A 751 -6.40 -77.99 47.97
C ALA A 751 -7.13 -78.57 49.15
N PRO A 752 -7.85 -79.73 49.03
CA PRO A 752 -8.57 -80.31 50.14
C PRO A 752 -7.56 -80.72 51.26
N PRO A 753 -7.93 -80.60 52.52
CA PRO A 753 -7.08 -80.96 53.66
C PRO A 753 -6.84 -82.45 53.69
N SER A 754 -5.61 -82.87 53.51
CA SER A 754 -5.16 -84.21 53.82
C SER A 754 -5.06 -84.37 55.34
N GLY A 755 -5.98 -85.16 55.92
CA GLY A 755 -5.95 -85.51 57.30
C GLY A 755 -4.87 -86.47 57.64
N GLY A 756 -4.32 -86.33 58.79
CA GLY A 756 -3.64 -87.48 59.48
C GLY A 756 -2.46 -87.15 60.38
N GLY A 757 -2.78 -87.07 61.63
CA GLY A 757 -2.08 -87.72 62.70
C GLY A 757 -0.83 -87.18 63.36
N GLY A 758 -1.05 -86.65 64.52
CA GLY A 758 -0.43 -86.94 65.74
C GLY A 758 1.03 -86.52 66.02
N GLY A 759 1.18 -85.86 67.16
CA GLY A 759 2.47 -85.79 67.86
C GLY A 759 2.74 -84.45 68.56
N CYS A 760 2.43 -84.51 69.88
CA CYS A 760 2.86 -83.47 70.84
C CYS A 760 4.37 -83.27 70.92
N LEU A 761 4.78 -82.07 71.24
CA LEU A 761 5.41 -81.71 72.56
C LEU A 761 6.14 -80.30 72.43
N VAL A 762 5.70 -79.45 73.24
CA VAL A 762 6.30 -78.59 74.29
C VAL A 762 7.57 -77.85 74.05
N ALA A 763 7.41 -76.60 74.32
CA ALA A 763 8.19 -75.63 75.11
C ALA A 763 9.24 -74.72 74.45
N ALA A 764 8.93 -73.50 74.65
CA ALA A 764 9.64 -72.50 75.39
C ALA A 764 10.69 -71.67 74.71
N ASP A 765 10.35 -70.41 74.81
CA ASP A 765 11.24 -69.27 75.07
C ASP A 765 12.18 -68.71 73.99
N GLY A 766 11.94 -67.43 73.86
CA GLY A 766 13.02 -66.46 73.87
C GLY A 766 13.20 -65.52 72.72
N SER A 767 12.71 -64.38 72.92
CA SER A 767 13.30 -63.10 72.56
C SER A 767 13.67 -62.76 71.08
N SER A 768 13.03 -61.72 70.75
CA SER A 768 13.67 -60.52 70.17
C SER A 768 14.42 -60.53 68.84
N ASP A 769 14.00 -59.60 68.16
CA ASP A 769 14.70 -58.62 67.31
C ASP A 769 14.62 -58.73 65.83
N ALA A 770 13.92 -57.76 65.33
CA ALA A 770 14.19 -56.83 64.25
C ALA A 770 15.16 -57.26 63.13
N SER A 771 14.65 -57.18 61.95
CA SER A 771 15.09 -56.24 60.88
C SER A 771 14.61 -56.73 59.53
N MET A 772 13.85 -55.81 58.92
CA MET A 772 13.67 -55.75 57.47
C MET A 772 15.01 -55.64 56.75
N PRO A 773 15.09 -56.04 55.49
CA PRO A 773 15.17 -54.91 54.52
C PRO A 773 14.19 -54.99 53.36
N LEU A 774 13.57 -53.92 53.17
CA LEU A 774 12.86 -53.44 51.99
C LEU A 774 13.87 -53.29 50.82
N LEU A 775 13.68 -54.02 49.74
CA LEU A 775 14.43 -53.72 48.53
C LEU A 775 13.57 -52.88 47.56
N LEU A 776 13.85 -51.57 47.57
CA LEU A 776 13.28 -50.61 46.66
C LEU A 776 14.23 -50.46 45.49
N ILE A 777 13.82 -50.85 44.29
CA ILE A 777 14.53 -50.48 43.08
C ILE A 777 13.95 -49.17 42.57
N MET A 778 14.67 -48.07 42.85
CA MET A 778 14.49 -46.80 42.17
C MET A 778 15.44 -46.77 40.96
N ALA A 779 14.85 -46.64 39.79
CA ALA A 779 15.61 -46.20 38.61
C ALA A 779 15.82 -44.70 38.69
N GLY A 780 17.06 -44.28 38.90
CA GLY A 780 17.42 -42.87 38.99
C GLY A 780 17.58 -42.22 37.63
N LEU A 781 16.88 -41.12 37.45
CA LEU A 781 17.25 -40.13 36.45
C LEU A 781 18.52 -39.41 36.91
N LEU A 782 19.57 -39.47 36.16
CA LEU A 782 20.77 -38.66 36.34
C LEU A 782 20.65 -37.39 35.48
N PHE A 783 20.41 -36.29 36.15
CA PHE A 783 20.71 -34.95 35.64
C PHE A 783 22.21 -34.70 35.77
N MET A 784 22.95 -34.58 34.65
CA MET A 784 24.26 -33.98 34.64
C MET A 784 24.18 -32.52 34.16
N ARG A 785 24.20 -31.62 35.10
CA ARG A 785 24.68 -30.25 34.88
C ARG A 785 26.20 -30.30 34.83
N ARG A 786 26.84 -29.94 33.72
CA ARG A 786 28.24 -29.52 33.70
C ARG A 786 28.32 -28.07 33.31
N ARG A 787 28.69 -27.26 34.28
CA ARG A 787 29.36 -25.98 34.06
C ARG A 787 30.73 -26.25 33.45
N PHE A 788 31.08 -25.53 32.41
CA PHE A 788 32.46 -25.19 32.16
C PHE A 788 32.59 -23.70 32.01
N SER A 789 33.42 -23.12 32.87
CA SER A 789 33.98 -21.78 32.80
C SER A 789 35.33 -21.87 32.13
N GLN A 790 35.63 -20.80 31.35
CA GLN A 790 36.95 -20.31 30.94
C GLN A 790 37.69 -21.07 29.82
N TRP A 791 37.75 -20.46 28.66
CA TRP A 791 38.89 -19.69 28.13
C TRP A 791 38.43 -18.82 27.03
#